data_2021183583c12c2f36a1c5d793a01fe5
#
_entry.id   2021183583c12c2f36a1c5d793a01fe5
#
_cell.length_a   1.000
_cell.length_b   1.000
_cell.length_c   1.000
_cell.angle_alpha   90.00
_cell.angle_beta   90.00
_cell.angle_gamma   90.00
#
_symmetry.space_group_name_H-M   'P 1'
#
loop_
_entity.id
_entity.type
_entity.pdbx_description
1 polymer ?
#
loop_
_entity_poly.entity_id
_entity_poly.type
_entity_poly.pdbx_seq_one_letter_code
_entity_poly.pdbx_strand_id
1 'polypeptide(L)'
;MKPLQLLVVLLPVGPLEPAFPGDWDAYNYAPDSRDVEPKSILSSDASNSTAYEGLVVLSPDTQQVVFDFGLEVGGITSFGYTSDGPAVVTLAWTEAKNWIGSDSDYSNGGTTPDGHLTLTITGSGSGNYEVPLEKLRGGFRYFTLSYSSLTGAKVNVSDVRLEIGFQPTWSNLRAYQGYFQSSDETLNKIWYSGAYTLQTNTVPVDTGRAIPMVRNTWANNGTLGNGSTIIVDGAKRDRAVWPGDMGVAVPSTFYSVGRLDSVANALQVIIKTGLFLRLVPHCYSKAAIASTLTIGATLLLANILAAYHMWTLIGTYNYVLYENDIDFLSLNWDRYQRAMEYVYAKVDGTSGLLNVTGTRDWARLVQGFNNSEANMILYRTLTTGSYLASLIGDDDLRATYNDRAAALSSAINTHLWDSAYGAFRDNATDTTLYPQDANSLAILFNLTSAEQDQSISPRLVENWNDIGAVSPELPGQISPFISSFEIQSHFLAGNATRALDLIHRSWGWYLNHPNGTASTVIEGYLEDGSFAYRFNRGYSDPSYTSHAHGWSSGPTSALTNYVLGLEVTGPAGQEWSFAPQLGDLEFAEGGFTTSLGKFQASWAITEAGKSYSFNISTPEGTKGSVLLPQVSDARVANITIDGKASEYKAEAVRKLTGYVFMFEGGAHYGTVEVPVGA
;
A
#
# COMPACT_ATOMS: atom_id res chain seq x y z
N MET A 1 29.62 27.53 -26.51
CA MET A 1 28.27 27.56 -25.95
C MET A 1 28.40 27.14 -24.49
N LYS A 2 28.14 28.02 -23.53
CA LYS A 2 28.12 27.68 -22.10
C LYS A 2 26.82 26.96 -21.80
N PRO A 3 26.78 25.91 -20.99
CA PRO A 3 25.52 25.30 -20.58
C PRO A 3 24.76 26.26 -19.68
N LEU A 4 23.50 26.49 -20.01
CA LEU A 4 22.55 27.22 -19.18
C LEU A 4 22.28 26.36 -17.93
N GLN A 5 22.77 26.78 -16.78
CA GLN A 5 22.34 26.24 -15.49
C GLN A 5 20.93 26.77 -15.22
N LEU A 6 19.95 25.89 -15.30
CA LEU A 6 18.59 26.16 -14.84
C LEU A 6 18.66 26.28 -13.31
N LEU A 7 18.58 27.52 -12.83
CA LEU A 7 18.44 27.82 -11.41
C LEU A 7 17.00 27.48 -11.00
N VAL A 8 16.79 26.27 -10.49
CA VAL A 8 15.53 25.93 -9.81
C VAL A 8 15.51 26.72 -8.51
N VAL A 9 14.78 27.83 -8.49
CA VAL A 9 14.46 28.57 -7.27
C VAL A 9 13.48 27.70 -6.48
N LEU A 10 13.99 26.95 -5.53
CA LEU A 10 13.17 26.34 -4.47
C LEU A 10 12.61 27.50 -3.65
N LEU A 11 11.37 27.89 -3.90
CA LEU A 11 10.60 28.70 -2.97
C LEU A 11 10.56 27.94 -1.63
N PRO A 12 10.77 28.60 -0.48
CA PRO A 12 10.61 27.95 0.80
C PRO A 12 9.14 27.51 0.92
N VAL A 13 8.91 26.21 0.82
CA VAL A 13 7.61 25.62 1.16
C VAL A 13 7.47 25.82 2.66
N GLY A 14 6.50 26.61 3.09
CA GLY A 14 6.15 26.74 4.51
C GLY A 14 5.83 25.38 5.13
N PRO A 15 5.68 25.27 6.46
CA PRO A 15 5.34 24.01 7.09
C PRO A 15 4.07 23.45 6.42
N LEU A 16 4.13 22.16 6.04
CA LEU A 16 2.98 21.48 5.47
C LEU A 16 1.94 21.30 6.59
N GLU A 17 0.72 21.75 6.34
CA GLU A 17 -0.39 21.60 7.28
C GLU A 17 -1.38 20.54 6.77
N PRO A 18 -2.16 19.90 7.68
CA PRO A 18 -3.25 19.02 7.27
C PRO A 18 -4.21 19.76 6.33
N ALA A 19 -4.53 19.13 5.19
CA ALA A 19 -5.44 19.77 4.25
C ALA A 19 -6.86 19.92 4.83
N PHE A 20 -7.25 18.97 5.70
CA PHE A 20 -8.58 18.89 6.30
C PHE A 20 -8.46 18.67 7.81
N PRO A 21 -8.39 19.74 8.62
CA PRO A 21 -8.41 19.59 10.07
C PRO A 21 -9.81 19.21 10.57
N GLY A 22 -9.88 18.22 11.49
CA GLY A 22 -11.15 17.74 12.06
C GLY A 22 -10.96 16.69 13.13
N ASP A 23 -12.05 16.21 13.72
CA ASP A 23 -12.05 15.22 14.81
C ASP A 23 -11.47 13.85 14.38
N TRP A 24 -11.52 13.54 13.09
CA TRP A 24 -10.90 12.35 12.50
C TRP A 24 -9.37 12.31 12.68
N ASP A 25 -8.70 13.42 12.98
CA ASP A 25 -7.27 13.44 13.28
C ASP A 25 -6.93 12.62 14.55
N ALA A 26 -7.91 12.30 15.38
CA ALA A 26 -7.76 11.37 16.50
C ALA A 26 -7.38 9.94 16.07
N TYR A 27 -7.68 9.55 14.83
CA TYR A 27 -7.30 8.25 14.25
C TYR A 27 -5.92 8.29 13.58
N ASN A 28 -5.31 9.46 13.41
CA ASN A 28 -4.01 9.61 12.75
C ASN A 28 -2.88 9.08 13.64
N TYR A 29 -2.21 8.02 13.20
CA TYR A 29 -1.12 7.38 13.93
C TYR A 29 0.23 8.12 13.83
N ALA A 30 0.36 9.09 12.93
CA ALA A 30 1.60 9.83 12.77
C ALA A 30 1.99 10.55 14.08
N PRO A 31 3.27 10.47 14.49
CA PRO A 31 3.75 11.17 15.68
C PRO A 31 3.62 12.69 15.56
N ASP A 32 3.40 13.36 16.70
CA ASP A 32 3.35 14.83 16.78
C ASP A 32 4.75 15.47 16.66
N SER A 33 5.81 14.68 16.86
CA SER A 33 7.20 15.12 16.82
C SER A 33 8.04 14.11 16.03
N ARG A 34 9.14 14.58 15.46
CA ARG A 34 10.17 13.69 14.92
C ARG A 34 11.01 13.02 16.01
N ASP A 35 11.11 13.63 17.18
CA ASP A 35 11.71 13.02 18.36
C ASP A 35 10.61 12.36 19.20
N VAL A 36 10.65 11.04 19.32
CA VAL A 36 9.68 10.26 20.07
C VAL A 36 10.35 9.46 21.18
N GLU A 37 9.63 9.32 22.29
CA GLU A 37 10.05 8.53 23.45
C GLU A 37 9.19 7.26 23.56
N PRO A 38 9.71 6.16 24.18
CA PRO A 38 8.89 5.00 24.49
C PRO A 38 7.72 5.39 25.39
N LYS A 39 6.55 4.81 25.14
CA LYS A 39 5.38 5.03 26.02
C LYS A 39 5.48 4.22 27.31
N SER A 40 6.07 3.03 27.24
CA SER A 40 6.11 2.11 28.37
C SER A 40 7.31 1.18 28.33
N ILE A 41 7.53 0.50 29.46
CA ILE A 41 8.48 -0.59 29.62
C ILE A 41 7.66 -1.86 29.86
N LEU A 42 8.00 -2.93 29.16
CA LEU A 42 7.40 -4.25 29.36
C LEU A 42 8.18 -5.03 30.41
N SER A 43 7.46 -5.86 31.19
CA SER A 43 8.10 -6.89 32.03
C SER A 43 8.91 -7.87 31.16
N SER A 44 9.83 -8.62 31.78
CA SER A 44 10.69 -9.58 31.05
C SER A 44 9.92 -10.65 30.27
N ASP A 45 8.70 -10.98 30.71
CA ASP A 45 7.78 -11.91 30.03
C ASP A 45 6.78 -11.17 29.11
N ALA A 46 6.93 -9.86 28.96
CA ALA A 46 6.06 -8.96 28.20
C ALA A 46 4.57 -9.03 28.61
N SER A 47 4.25 -9.54 29.81
CA SER A 47 2.88 -9.68 30.31
C SER A 47 2.31 -8.39 30.91
N ASN A 48 3.17 -7.54 31.47
CA ASN A 48 2.80 -6.27 32.11
C ASN A 48 3.58 -5.11 31.50
N SER A 49 3.00 -3.91 31.56
CA SER A 49 3.66 -2.68 31.15
C SER A 49 3.56 -1.61 32.23
N THR A 50 4.60 -0.80 32.36
CA THR A 50 4.64 0.40 33.20
C THR A 50 5.05 1.59 32.36
N ALA A 51 4.58 2.80 32.67
CA ALA A 51 4.99 4.00 31.96
C ALA A 51 6.53 4.16 31.98
N TYR A 52 7.11 4.61 30.89
CA TYR A 52 8.52 5.00 30.86
C TYR A 52 8.67 6.40 31.48
N GLU A 53 9.50 6.51 32.53
CA GLU A 53 9.71 7.77 33.26
C GLU A 53 11.12 8.34 33.04
N GLY A 54 11.72 8.08 31.89
CA GLY A 54 13.00 8.67 31.48
C GLY A 54 14.25 7.97 32.02
N LEU A 55 14.13 6.97 32.93
CA LEU A 55 15.27 6.26 33.53
C LEU A 55 14.98 4.78 33.75
N VAL A 56 15.94 3.92 33.41
CA VAL A 56 15.96 2.49 33.80
C VAL A 56 17.32 2.09 34.29
N VAL A 57 17.38 1.03 35.11
CA VAL A 57 18.65 0.50 35.68
C VAL A 57 18.83 -0.93 35.22
N LEU A 58 19.90 -1.16 34.43
CA LEU A 58 20.38 -2.50 34.10
C LEU A 58 21.35 -2.98 35.18
N SER A 59 21.19 -4.19 35.63
CA SER A 59 21.96 -4.78 36.75
C SER A 59 21.91 -6.30 36.66
N PRO A 60 22.65 -7.05 37.50
CA PRO A 60 22.51 -8.50 37.60
C PRO A 60 21.07 -8.99 37.85
N ASP A 61 20.27 -8.17 38.55
CA ASP A 61 18.86 -8.47 38.84
C ASP A 61 17.90 -8.05 37.74
N THR A 62 18.32 -7.12 36.88
CA THR A 62 17.55 -6.59 35.72
C THR A 62 18.40 -6.68 34.48
N GLN A 63 18.48 -7.88 33.90
CA GLN A 63 19.34 -8.18 32.77
C GLN A 63 18.75 -7.78 31.42
N GLN A 64 17.45 -7.48 31.34
CA GLN A 64 16.76 -7.07 30.13
C GLN A 64 15.69 -6.04 30.43
N VAL A 65 15.56 -5.04 29.57
CA VAL A 65 14.50 -4.05 29.55
C VAL A 65 13.98 -3.92 28.14
N VAL A 66 12.65 -3.94 27.98
CA VAL A 66 11.98 -3.79 26.68
C VAL A 66 11.16 -2.51 26.69
N PHE A 67 11.49 -1.59 25.81
CA PHE A 67 10.77 -0.36 25.59
C PHE A 67 9.70 -0.57 24.51
N ASP A 68 8.44 -0.20 24.79
CA ASP A 68 7.33 -0.20 23.82
C ASP A 68 7.01 1.24 23.43
N PHE A 69 7.16 1.57 22.15
CA PHE A 69 6.78 2.87 21.58
C PHE A 69 5.26 3.01 21.43
N GLY A 70 4.50 1.91 21.59
CA GLY A 70 3.04 1.87 21.52
C GLY A 70 2.47 1.85 20.09
N LEU A 71 3.32 2.11 19.11
CA LEU A 71 3.01 2.07 17.67
C LEU A 71 4.29 1.75 16.89
N GLU A 72 4.16 1.43 15.61
CA GLU A 72 5.28 1.28 14.70
C GLU A 72 6.03 2.62 14.56
N VAL A 73 7.35 2.57 14.67
CA VAL A 73 8.26 3.70 14.48
C VAL A 73 9.46 3.24 13.67
N GLY A 74 10.31 4.17 13.24
CA GLY A 74 11.54 3.84 12.52
C GLY A 74 12.47 5.03 12.41
N GLY A 75 13.78 4.79 12.57
CA GLY A 75 14.78 5.85 12.54
C GLY A 75 16.02 5.53 13.36
N ILE A 76 16.60 6.55 14.00
CA ILE A 76 17.84 6.50 14.79
C ILE A 76 17.51 6.52 16.28
N THR A 77 17.82 5.43 16.96
CA THR A 77 17.65 5.32 18.43
C THR A 77 18.88 5.91 19.14
N SER A 78 18.66 6.68 20.22
CA SER A 78 19.72 7.23 21.08
C SER A 78 19.32 7.17 22.55
N PHE A 79 20.31 7.17 23.46
CA PHE A 79 20.11 7.24 24.90
C PHE A 79 21.38 7.72 25.62
N GLY A 80 21.17 8.29 26.82
CA GLY A 80 22.23 8.57 27.78
C GLY A 80 22.50 7.35 28.68
N TYR A 81 23.75 7.22 29.17
CA TYR A 81 24.05 6.20 30.18
C TYR A 81 25.05 6.67 31.22
N THR A 82 24.96 6.08 32.43
CA THR A 82 26.01 6.14 33.45
C THR A 82 26.26 4.73 33.98
N SER A 83 27.53 4.37 34.18
CA SER A 83 27.94 3.07 34.69
C SER A 83 28.88 3.20 35.87
N ASP A 84 28.81 2.33 36.87
CA ASP A 84 29.73 2.27 38.00
C ASP A 84 30.89 1.31 37.77
N GLY A 85 30.94 0.65 36.59
CA GLY A 85 32.04 -0.24 36.19
C GLY A 85 31.88 -0.78 34.77
N PRO A 86 32.71 -1.75 34.37
CA PRO A 86 32.63 -2.32 33.01
C PRO A 86 31.39 -3.15 32.79
N ALA A 87 30.73 -2.94 31.66
CA ALA A 87 29.52 -3.65 31.26
C ALA A 87 29.40 -3.75 29.74
N VAL A 88 28.57 -4.67 29.25
CA VAL A 88 28.16 -4.78 27.86
C VAL A 88 26.66 -4.64 27.79
N VAL A 89 26.18 -3.75 26.95
CA VAL A 89 24.74 -3.57 26.64
C VAL A 89 24.53 -3.91 25.17
N THR A 90 23.60 -4.84 24.90
CA THR A 90 23.20 -5.19 23.54
C THR A 90 21.84 -4.59 23.21
N LEU A 91 21.64 -4.23 21.94
CA LEU A 91 20.50 -3.50 21.44
C LEU A 91 19.83 -4.33 20.35
N ALA A 92 18.52 -4.57 20.48
CA ALA A 92 17.71 -5.29 19.50
C ALA A 92 16.36 -4.58 19.25
N TRP A 93 15.83 -4.73 18.03
CA TRP A 93 14.58 -4.09 17.60
C TRP A 93 13.64 -5.11 16.96
N THR A 94 12.33 -5.02 17.26
CA THR A 94 11.33 -5.92 16.68
C THR A 94 10.02 -5.19 16.39
N GLU A 95 9.36 -5.54 15.28
CA GLU A 95 8.04 -5.01 14.95
C GLU A 95 6.95 -5.67 15.79
N ALA A 96 6.93 -6.99 15.87
CA ALA A 96 5.90 -7.76 16.59
C ALA A 96 6.35 -8.20 17.98
N LYS A 97 5.39 -8.24 18.91
CA LYS A 97 5.64 -8.57 20.32
C LYS A 97 6.18 -9.99 20.52
N ASN A 98 5.76 -10.94 19.70
CA ASN A 98 6.19 -12.34 19.75
C ASN A 98 7.64 -12.59 19.29
N TRP A 99 8.31 -11.57 18.74
CA TRP A 99 9.72 -11.63 18.32
C TRP A 99 10.67 -10.92 19.30
N ILE A 100 10.16 -10.36 20.40
CA ILE A 100 10.98 -9.70 21.42
C ILE A 100 12.02 -10.69 21.96
N GLY A 101 13.31 -10.29 21.93
CA GLY A 101 14.43 -11.11 22.35
C GLY A 101 15.75 -10.34 22.41
N SER A 102 16.85 -11.09 22.55
CA SER A 102 18.21 -10.54 22.55
C SER A 102 18.69 -10.10 21.16
N ASP A 103 18.05 -10.59 20.11
CA ASP A 103 18.37 -10.29 18.72
C ASP A 103 17.17 -9.59 18.04
N SER A 104 17.48 -8.77 17.04
CA SER A 104 16.49 -8.11 16.22
C SER A 104 15.77 -9.11 15.31
N ASP A 105 14.51 -8.86 15.01
CA ASP A 105 13.78 -9.61 13.99
C ASP A 105 14.44 -9.47 12.61
N TYR A 106 14.24 -10.45 11.73
CA TYR A 106 14.96 -10.52 10.46
C TYR A 106 14.51 -9.42 9.48
N SER A 107 15.49 -8.75 8.87
CA SER A 107 15.27 -7.80 7.80
C SER A 107 16.22 -7.99 6.59
N ASN A 108 17.16 -8.92 6.68
CA ASN A 108 18.27 -9.04 5.75
C ASN A 108 18.10 -10.23 4.79
N GLY A 109 17.15 -10.12 3.88
CA GLY A 109 16.92 -11.13 2.82
C GLY A 109 16.36 -12.46 3.30
N GLY A 110 15.94 -12.57 4.55
CA GLY A 110 15.34 -13.77 5.14
C GLY A 110 16.29 -14.96 5.27
N THR A 111 17.62 -14.78 5.05
CA THR A 111 18.61 -15.85 5.03
C THR A 111 19.70 -15.71 6.07
N THR A 112 19.89 -14.51 6.63
CA THR A 112 20.87 -14.22 7.67
C THR A 112 20.22 -13.40 8.78
N PRO A 113 20.47 -13.77 10.07
CA PRO A 113 19.94 -13.02 11.20
C PRO A 113 20.49 -11.58 11.21
N ASP A 114 19.68 -10.64 11.69
CA ASP A 114 20.12 -9.28 11.92
C ASP A 114 20.97 -9.18 13.20
N GLY A 115 20.74 -10.05 14.17
CA GLY A 115 21.44 -10.04 15.47
C GLY A 115 21.15 -8.76 16.26
N HIS A 116 22.17 -8.29 16.98
CA HIS A 116 22.07 -7.10 17.84
C HIS A 116 23.27 -6.16 17.62
N LEU A 117 23.12 -4.89 18.01
CA LEU A 117 24.24 -3.98 18.17
C LEU A 117 24.78 -4.06 19.59
N THR A 118 26.04 -3.67 19.80
CA THR A 118 26.73 -3.79 21.10
C THR A 118 27.35 -2.47 21.51
N LEU A 119 27.03 -2.01 22.72
CA LEU A 119 27.73 -0.95 23.43
C LEU A 119 28.62 -1.59 24.49
N THR A 120 29.95 -1.42 24.37
CA THR A 120 30.92 -1.89 25.37
C THR A 120 31.35 -0.73 26.26
N ILE A 121 31.09 -0.81 27.54
CA ILE A 121 31.48 0.15 28.58
C ILE A 121 32.67 -0.43 29.29
N THR A 122 33.81 0.27 29.24
CA THR A 122 35.12 -0.25 29.74
C THR A 122 35.41 0.09 31.18
N GLY A 123 34.61 0.96 31.83
CA GLY A 123 34.82 1.38 33.21
C GLY A 123 33.66 2.25 33.73
N SER A 124 33.81 2.80 34.92
CA SER A 124 32.87 3.76 35.48
C SER A 124 32.90 5.08 34.68
N GLY A 125 31.70 5.67 34.48
CA GLY A 125 31.57 6.94 33.75
C GLY A 125 30.20 7.13 33.13
N SER A 126 30.03 8.19 32.36
CA SER A 126 28.82 8.54 31.62
C SER A 126 29.12 8.79 30.15
N GLY A 127 28.13 8.59 29.30
CA GLY A 127 28.19 8.86 27.87
C GLY A 127 26.80 8.89 27.24
N ASN A 128 26.80 9.24 25.97
CA ASN A 128 25.63 9.10 25.11
C ASN A 128 25.94 8.05 24.01
N TYR A 129 24.95 7.26 23.68
CA TYR A 129 24.99 6.32 22.57
C TYR A 129 23.97 6.71 21.54
N GLU A 130 24.37 6.76 20.28
CA GLU A 130 23.53 6.97 19.13
C GLU A 130 23.81 5.87 18.11
N VAL A 131 22.75 5.27 17.57
CA VAL A 131 22.87 4.25 16.53
C VAL A 131 23.43 4.87 15.27
N PRO A 132 24.50 4.32 14.68
CA PRO A 132 25.05 4.82 13.43
C PRO A 132 24.00 4.85 12.30
N LEU A 133 23.99 5.88 11.46
CA LEU A 133 23.01 6.08 10.40
C LEU A 133 22.84 4.82 9.52
N GLU A 134 23.91 4.15 9.15
CA GLU A 134 23.87 2.91 8.36
C GLU A 134 23.14 1.76 9.07
N LYS A 135 22.99 1.84 10.40
CA LYS A 135 22.30 0.88 11.27
C LYS A 135 20.93 1.37 11.69
N LEU A 136 20.40 2.44 11.06
CA LEU A 136 19.04 2.85 11.32
C LEU A 136 18.10 1.64 11.23
N ARG A 137 17.11 1.54 12.14
CA ARG A 137 16.06 0.52 12.05
C ARG A 137 14.84 1.15 11.38
N GLY A 138 14.49 0.64 10.20
CA GLY A 138 13.46 1.27 9.37
C GLY A 138 12.04 1.13 9.90
N GLY A 139 11.76 0.02 10.59
CA GLY A 139 10.47 -0.27 11.19
C GLY A 139 10.64 -1.13 12.44
N PHE A 140 10.00 -0.74 13.56
CA PHE A 140 9.91 -1.51 14.79
C PHE A 140 8.90 -0.85 15.75
N ARG A 141 8.41 -1.62 16.72
CA ARG A 141 7.64 -1.11 17.86
C ARG A 141 8.39 -1.29 19.17
N TYR A 142 9.16 -2.37 19.30
CA TYR A 142 9.84 -2.74 20.53
C TYR A 142 11.35 -2.58 20.40
N PHE A 143 11.96 -1.95 21.40
CA PHE A 143 13.39 -1.79 21.54
C PHE A 143 13.85 -2.49 22.82
N THR A 144 14.77 -3.45 22.69
CA THR A 144 15.26 -4.29 23.79
C THR A 144 16.70 -3.93 24.10
N LEU A 145 16.98 -3.63 25.37
CA LEU A 145 18.34 -3.60 25.92
C LEU A 145 18.57 -4.85 26.75
N SER A 146 19.65 -5.59 26.45
CA SER A 146 20.12 -6.69 27.28
C SER A 146 21.49 -6.37 27.85
N TYR A 147 21.76 -6.85 29.05
CA TYR A 147 22.90 -6.44 29.85
C TYR A 147 23.74 -7.64 30.29
N SER A 148 25.06 -7.47 30.32
CA SER A 148 25.98 -8.37 31.01
C SER A 148 27.17 -7.60 31.63
N SER A 149 27.65 -8.06 32.79
CA SER A 149 28.84 -7.54 33.45
C SER A 149 29.50 -8.62 34.29
N LEU A 150 30.82 -8.74 34.19
CA LEU A 150 31.61 -9.67 35.02
C LEU A 150 31.84 -9.13 36.44
N THR A 151 31.72 -7.83 36.65
CA THR A 151 31.90 -7.16 37.94
C THR A 151 30.59 -6.90 38.69
N GLY A 152 29.45 -7.13 38.02
CA GLY A 152 28.13 -6.77 38.57
C GLY A 152 27.86 -5.25 38.50
N ALA A 153 28.58 -4.51 37.67
CA ALA A 153 28.40 -3.08 37.49
C ALA A 153 26.97 -2.73 37.05
N LYS A 154 26.40 -1.66 37.60
CA LYS A 154 25.08 -1.15 37.22
C LYS A 154 25.21 -0.13 36.10
N VAL A 155 24.28 -0.17 35.17
CA VAL A 155 24.15 0.81 34.10
C VAL A 155 22.79 1.49 34.18
N ASN A 156 22.78 2.77 34.52
CA ASN A 156 21.60 3.62 34.39
C ASN A 156 21.51 4.05 32.93
N VAL A 157 20.35 3.84 32.31
CA VAL A 157 20.02 4.29 30.94
C VAL A 157 18.94 5.34 31.04
N SER A 158 19.19 6.51 30.48
CA SER A 158 18.27 7.67 30.51
C SER A 158 17.98 8.19 29.11
N ASP A 159 16.90 8.95 28.98
CA ASP A 159 16.54 9.72 27.78
C ASP A 159 16.54 8.87 26.50
N VAL A 160 15.92 7.68 26.57
CA VAL A 160 15.75 6.82 25.38
C VAL A 160 14.85 7.53 24.40
N ARG A 161 15.38 7.79 23.20
CA ARG A 161 14.73 8.54 22.13
C ARG A 161 14.92 7.88 20.78
N LEU A 162 14.00 8.19 19.88
CA LEU A 162 14.09 7.85 18.47
C LEU A 162 13.87 9.10 17.64
N GLU A 163 14.81 9.43 16.76
CA GLU A 163 14.60 10.39 15.67
C GLU A 163 13.95 9.66 14.49
N ILE A 164 12.72 10.08 14.11
CA ILE A 164 11.95 9.51 13.00
C ILE A 164 12.70 9.69 11.68
N GLY A 165 12.98 8.59 10.99
CA GLY A 165 13.74 8.54 9.73
C GLY A 165 12.89 8.49 8.45
N PHE A 166 11.55 8.32 8.55
CA PHE A 166 10.66 8.32 7.40
C PHE A 166 10.06 9.71 7.14
N GLN A 167 9.46 9.91 5.96
CA GLN A 167 8.86 11.16 5.49
C GLN A 167 9.78 12.38 5.73
N PRO A 168 11.03 12.37 5.23
CA PRO A 168 12.08 13.31 5.67
C PRO A 168 11.83 14.76 5.26
N THR A 169 10.95 15.00 4.28
CA THR A 169 10.65 16.35 3.77
C THR A 169 9.52 17.05 4.53
N TRP A 170 8.88 16.38 5.50
CA TRP A 170 7.79 16.95 6.28
C TRP A 170 8.24 17.37 7.67
N SER A 171 8.00 18.63 8.03
CA SER A 171 8.17 19.12 9.40
C SER A 171 7.02 18.69 10.33
N ASN A 172 5.81 18.59 9.80
CA ASN A 172 4.62 18.08 10.48
C ASN A 172 4.24 16.72 9.88
N LEU A 173 4.46 15.64 10.62
CA LEU A 173 4.17 14.29 10.17
C LEU A 173 2.66 14.01 10.04
N ARG A 174 1.81 14.81 10.71
CA ARG A 174 0.34 14.66 10.69
C ARG A 174 -0.33 15.42 9.55
N ALA A 175 0.44 16.05 8.66
CA ALA A 175 -0.04 16.91 7.57
C ALA A 175 -0.62 16.13 6.38
N TYR A 176 -1.47 15.14 6.62
CA TYR A 176 -2.12 14.37 5.56
C TYR A 176 -2.97 15.25 4.66
N GLN A 177 -2.98 14.94 3.38
CA GLN A 177 -3.70 15.68 2.34
C GLN A 177 -5.06 15.06 2.02
N GLY A 178 -5.41 13.96 2.67
CA GLY A 178 -6.71 13.33 2.63
C GLY A 178 -7.19 12.96 4.03
N TYR A 179 -8.47 12.64 4.13
CA TYR A 179 -9.11 12.17 5.35
C TYR A 179 -10.30 11.27 5.03
N PHE A 180 -10.68 10.45 6.02
CA PHE A 180 -11.86 9.61 5.97
C PHE A 180 -12.41 9.42 7.38
N GLN A 181 -13.73 9.48 7.51
CA GLN A 181 -14.47 9.14 8.72
C GLN A 181 -15.81 8.50 8.33
N SER A 182 -16.22 7.49 9.08
CA SER A 182 -17.52 6.84 8.98
C SER A 182 -18.10 6.56 10.35
N SER A 183 -19.32 6.05 10.41
CA SER A 183 -19.95 5.59 11.65
C SER A 183 -19.26 4.36 12.26
N ASP A 184 -18.35 3.70 11.55
CA ASP A 184 -17.59 2.55 12.01
C ASP A 184 -16.17 2.95 12.40
N GLU A 185 -15.89 2.95 13.71
CA GLU A 185 -14.59 3.32 14.27
C GLU A 185 -13.45 2.39 13.79
N THR A 186 -13.73 1.11 13.54
CA THR A 186 -12.73 0.16 13.06
C THR A 186 -12.29 0.50 11.65
N LEU A 187 -13.23 0.84 10.76
CA LEU A 187 -12.90 1.28 9.39
C LEU A 187 -12.09 2.57 9.40
N ASN A 188 -12.40 3.52 10.29
CA ASN A 188 -11.64 4.75 10.45
C ASN A 188 -10.18 4.43 10.83
N LYS A 189 -9.97 3.61 11.85
CA LYS A 189 -8.62 3.16 12.27
C LYS A 189 -7.87 2.41 11.16
N ILE A 190 -8.55 1.56 10.40
CA ILE A 190 -7.94 0.81 9.28
C ILE A 190 -7.49 1.77 8.18
N TRP A 191 -8.31 2.76 7.82
CA TRP A 191 -7.95 3.76 6.82
C TRP A 191 -6.65 4.49 7.20
N TYR A 192 -6.56 4.95 8.46
CA TYR A 192 -5.38 5.65 8.96
C TYR A 192 -4.18 4.73 9.19
N SER A 193 -4.38 3.44 9.48
CA SER A 193 -3.27 2.50 9.59
C SER A 193 -2.61 2.23 8.22
N GLY A 194 -3.40 2.15 7.15
CA GLY A 194 -2.86 2.11 5.79
C GLY A 194 -2.12 3.39 5.42
N ALA A 195 -2.69 4.55 5.71
CA ALA A 195 -2.04 5.85 5.49
C ALA A 195 -0.70 5.97 6.24
N TYR A 196 -0.67 5.58 7.51
CA TYR A 196 0.55 5.60 8.32
C TYR A 196 1.60 4.59 7.82
N THR A 197 1.19 3.41 7.38
CA THR A 197 2.10 2.45 6.74
C THR A 197 2.79 3.07 5.54
N LEU A 198 2.06 3.73 4.65
CA LEU A 198 2.61 4.40 3.47
C LEU A 198 3.57 5.54 3.84
N GLN A 199 3.29 6.23 4.94
CA GLN A 199 4.19 7.24 5.47
C GLN A 199 5.50 6.62 5.98
N THR A 200 5.45 5.50 6.72
CA THR A 200 6.65 4.77 7.18
C THR A 200 7.48 4.21 6.02
N ASN A 201 6.83 3.92 4.89
CA ASN A 201 7.48 3.42 3.67
C ASN A 201 7.99 4.54 2.74
N THR A 202 7.76 5.81 3.06
CA THR A 202 8.34 6.96 2.35
C THR A 202 9.64 7.36 3.04
N VAL A 203 10.78 6.96 2.45
CA VAL A 203 12.09 7.03 3.11
C VAL A 203 13.06 7.93 2.35
N PRO A 204 14.14 8.42 2.99
CA PRO A 204 15.24 9.06 2.27
C PRO A 204 15.85 8.12 1.23
N VAL A 205 16.19 8.64 0.05
CA VAL A 205 16.70 7.84 -1.09
C VAL A 205 17.99 7.08 -0.81
N ASP A 206 18.74 7.46 0.20
CA ASP A 206 20.04 6.89 0.60
C ASP A 206 19.96 5.97 1.82
N THR A 207 18.75 5.62 2.26
CA THR A 207 18.51 4.72 3.40
C THR A 207 17.88 3.39 2.99
N GLY A 208 18.08 2.98 1.75
CA GLY A 208 17.68 1.65 1.29
C GLY A 208 18.58 0.54 1.83
N ARG A 209 18.15 -0.71 1.64
CA ARG A 209 18.96 -1.88 1.98
C ARG A 209 20.30 -1.86 1.23
N ALA A 210 21.40 -2.03 1.96
CA ALA A 210 22.73 -2.18 1.36
C ALA A 210 22.84 -3.47 0.51
N ILE A 211 23.50 -3.35 -0.64
CA ILE A 211 23.76 -4.50 -1.51
C ILE A 211 25.24 -4.48 -1.95
N PRO A 212 25.91 -5.61 -1.81
CA PRO A 212 25.46 -6.91 -1.28
C PRO A 212 25.05 -6.83 0.18
N MET A 213 24.06 -7.64 0.58
CA MET A 213 23.61 -7.70 1.96
C MET A 213 24.74 -8.09 2.91
N VAL A 214 24.82 -7.45 4.07
CA VAL A 214 25.79 -7.77 5.11
C VAL A 214 25.36 -9.04 5.87
N ARG A 215 26.33 -9.82 6.37
CA ARG A 215 26.05 -11.06 7.11
C ARG A 215 25.93 -10.80 8.60
N ASN A 216 24.99 -11.49 9.26
CA ASN A 216 24.76 -11.47 10.72
C ASN A 216 24.53 -10.07 11.29
N THR A 217 24.02 -9.16 10.48
CA THR A 217 23.66 -7.78 10.82
C THR A 217 22.86 -7.22 9.64
N TRP A 218 22.51 -5.93 9.70
CA TRP A 218 21.92 -5.20 8.56
C TRP A 218 22.68 -3.92 8.26
N ALA A 219 22.45 -3.35 7.10
CA ALA A 219 22.83 -1.98 6.78
C ALA A 219 21.79 -1.35 5.86
N ASN A 220 21.37 -0.14 6.19
CA ASN A 220 20.40 0.67 5.45
C ASN A 220 21.06 1.97 4.97
N ASN A 221 22.06 1.85 4.11
CA ASN A 221 22.80 2.94 3.49
C ASN A 221 22.92 2.80 1.97
N GLY A 222 22.04 1.99 1.38
CA GLY A 222 21.98 1.82 -0.07
C GLY A 222 21.20 2.95 -0.72
N THR A 223 21.77 3.56 -1.78
CA THR A 223 21.09 4.57 -2.57
C THR A 223 20.07 3.91 -3.51
N LEU A 224 18.81 4.24 -3.35
CA LEU A 224 17.68 3.69 -4.13
C LEU A 224 17.38 4.49 -5.39
N GLY A 225 17.71 5.78 -5.43
CA GLY A 225 17.40 6.64 -6.56
C GLY A 225 17.86 8.08 -6.39
N ASN A 226 17.26 8.97 -7.16
CA ASN A 226 17.47 10.41 -7.08
C ASN A 226 16.29 11.07 -6.37
N GLY A 227 16.50 12.28 -5.85
CA GLY A 227 15.49 13.05 -5.13
C GLY A 227 15.69 13.00 -3.62
N SER A 228 14.71 13.45 -2.86
CA SER A 228 14.78 13.49 -1.39
C SER A 228 14.11 12.27 -0.76
N THR A 229 13.05 11.76 -1.37
CA THR A 229 12.23 10.66 -0.86
C THR A 229 11.99 9.61 -1.93
N ILE A 230 11.78 8.37 -1.50
CA ILE A 230 11.40 7.27 -2.38
C ILE A 230 10.45 6.35 -1.62
N ILE A 231 9.45 5.79 -2.33
CA ILE A 231 8.57 4.78 -1.73
C ILE A 231 9.22 3.41 -1.83
N VAL A 232 9.21 2.68 -0.71
CA VAL A 232 9.68 1.30 -0.60
C VAL A 232 8.52 0.37 -0.23
N ASP A 233 8.73 -0.92 -0.34
CA ASP A 233 7.74 -1.97 -0.05
C ASP A 233 7.36 -2.05 1.44
N GLY A 234 8.34 -1.96 2.33
CA GLY A 234 8.13 -2.06 3.77
C GLY A 234 9.12 -1.26 4.60
N ALA A 235 8.68 -0.83 5.79
CA ALA A 235 9.44 0.03 6.70
C ALA A 235 10.72 -0.66 7.20
N LYS A 236 10.61 -1.88 7.73
CA LYS A 236 11.73 -2.71 8.20
C LYS A 236 12.50 -3.29 7.02
N ARG A 237 11.80 -3.87 6.07
CA ARG A 237 12.35 -4.62 4.93
C ARG A 237 11.31 -4.68 3.78
N ASP A 238 11.69 -4.94 2.47
CA ASP A 238 13.13 -5.09 2.07
C ASP A 238 13.84 -3.74 2.02
N ARG A 239 13.12 -2.61 2.19
CA ARG A 239 13.56 -1.23 1.96
C ARG A 239 14.10 -1.05 0.55
N ALA A 240 13.34 -1.53 -0.40
CA ALA A 240 13.62 -1.51 -1.83
C ALA A 240 12.38 -1.07 -2.62
N VAL A 241 12.60 -0.64 -3.85
CA VAL A 241 11.48 -0.28 -4.75
C VAL A 241 10.93 -1.54 -5.41
N TRP A 242 9.66 -1.84 -5.13
CA TRP A 242 8.95 -2.99 -5.70
C TRP A 242 7.74 -2.54 -6.53
N PRO A 243 7.73 -2.79 -7.85
CA PRO A 243 6.64 -2.33 -8.71
C PRO A 243 5.26 -2.95 -8.41
N GLY A 244 5.23 -4.21 -7.95
CA GLY A 244 3.97 -4.90 -7.58
C GLY A 244 3.22 -4.16 -6.48
N ASP A 245 3.94 -3.70 -5.46
CA ASP A 245 3.40 -2.94 -4.34
C ASP A 245 2.69 -1.65 -4.79
N MET A 246 3.19 -1.03 -5.87
CA MET A 246 2.63 0.22 -6.40
C MET A 246 1.19 0.07 -6.91
N GLY A 247 0.74 -1.15 -7.23
CA GLY A 247 -0.65 -1.40 -7.64
C GLY A 247 -1.68 -1.05 -6.57
N VAL A 248 -1.30 -1.16 -5.30
CA VAL A 248 -2.11 -0.81 -4.13
C VAL A 248 -1.60 0.46 -3.44
N ALA A 249 -0.29 0.56 -3.24
CA ALA A 249 0.31 1.66 -2.46
C ALA A 249 0.11 3.03 -3.12
N VAL A 250 0.17 3.15 -4.46
CA VAL A 250 0.05 4.45 -5.13
C VAL A 250 -1.34 5.07 -4.98
N PRO A 251 -2.46 4.37 -5.30
CA PRO A 251 -3.79 4.92 -5.03
C PRO A 251 -4.00 5.28 -3.56
N SER A 252 -3.58 4.41 -2.64
CA SER A 252 -3.75 4.64 -1.21
C SER A 252 -2.90 5.82 -0.70
N THR A 253 -1.68 6.02 -1.22
CA THR A 253 -0.86 7.20 -0.92
C THR A 253 -1.54 8.48 -1.40
N PHE A 254 -2.07 8.47 -2.62
CA PHE A 254 -2.75 9.63 -3.19
C PHE A 254 -3.94 10.08 -2.34
N TYR A 255 -4.83 9.15 -1.96
CA TYR A 255 -6.03 9.48 -1.20
C TYR A 255 -5.77 9.82 0.28
N SER A 256 -4.57 9.55 0.80
CA SER A 256 -4.23 9.78 2.21
C SER A 256 -3.10 10.78 2.42
N VAL A 257 -1.86 10.38 2.22
CA VAL A 257 -0.66 11.22 2.35
C VAL A 257 -0.68 12.33 1.28
N GLY A 258 -1.13 12.03 0.07
CA GLY A 258 -1.45 12.98 -0.98
C GLY A 258 -0.25 13.50 -1.79
N ARG A 259 1.00 13.12 -1.47
CA ARG A 259 2.21 13.57 -2.17
C ARG A 259 2.86 12.38 -2.87
N LEU A 260 2.98 12.43 -4.19
CA LEU A 260 3.52 11.35 -5.01
C LEU A 260 4.97 11.57 -5.48
N ASP A 261 5.71 12.53 -4.90
CA ASP A 261 7.15 12.74 -5.22
C ASP A 261 7.98 11.45 -5.03
N SER A 262 7.70 10.69 -3.96
CA SER A 262 8.38 9.42 -3.67
C SER A 262 8.07 8.34 -4.71
N VAL A 263 6.85 8.34 -5.25
CA VAL A 263 6.40 7.44 -6.33
C VAL A 263 7.07 7.83 -7.65
N ALA A 264 7.11 9.12 -7.99
CA ALA A 264 7.79 9.61 -9.19
C ALA A 264 9.26 9.21 -9.21
N ASN A 265 9.96 9.37 -8.06
CA ASN A 265 11.35 8.98 -7.91
C ASN A 265 11.54 7.46 -8.07
N ALA A 266 10.65 6.66 -7.52
CA ALA A 266 10.67 5.20 -7.64
C ALA A 266 10.45 4.75 -9.09
N LEU A 267 9.41 5.26 -9.77
CA LEU A 267 9.15 4.97 -11.19
C LEU A 267 10.32 5.39 -12.07
N GLN A 268 10.92 6.58 -11.82
CA GLN A 268 12.04 7.07 -12.60
C GLN A 268 13.27 6.17 -12.49
N VAL A 269 13.51 5.56 -11.31
CA VAL A 269 14.59 4.58 -11.12
C VAL A 269 14.32 3.33 -11.94
N ILE A 270 13.13 2.75 -11.85
CA ILE A 270 12.77 1.54 -12.58
C ILE A 270 12.90 1.77 -14.09
N ILE A 271 12.38 2.88 -14.58
CA ILE A 271 12.38 3.24 -16.01
C ILE A 271 13.81 3.51 -16.51
N LYS A 272 14.66 4.22 -15.74
CA LYS A 272 16.04 4.58 -16.15
C LYS A 272 17.01 3.42 -16.07
N THR A 273 16.91 2.55 -15.08
CA THR A 273 17.84 1.42 -14.92
C THR A 273 17.64 0.34 -15.97
N GLY A 274 16.64 0.50 -16.85
CA GLY A 274 16.38 -0.46 -17.92
C GLY A 274 15.97 -1.82 -17.36
N LEU A 275 15.26 -1.86 -16.24
CA LEU A 275 14.53 -3.06 -15.83
C LEU A 275 13.69 -3.57 -17.01
N PHE A 276 13.25 -2.64 -17.86
CA PHE A 276 12.63 -2.91 -19.14
C PHE A 276 13.55 -3.52 -20.22
N LEU A 277 14.90 -3.41 -20.10
CA LEU A 277 15.81 -3.71 -21.23
C LEU A 277 16.92 -4.73 -20.92
N ARG A 278 17.09 -5.25 -19.71
CA ARG A 278 18.19 -6.18 -19.38
C ARG A 278 17.90 -7.65 -19.66
N LEU A 279 16.95 -7.95 -20.52
CA LEU A 279 16.72 -9.30 -21.05
C LEU A 279 17.23 -9.52 -22.47
N VAL A 280 18.11 -8.65 -22.98
CA VAL A 280 18.85 -8.96 -24.20
C VAL A 280 20.17 -9.66 -23.80
N PRO A 281 20.30 -10.99 -24.06
CA PRO A 281 21.58 -11.66 -23.89
C PRO A 281 22.47 -11.27 -25.08
N HIS A 282 23.38 -10.36 -24.91
CA HIS A 282 24.69 -10.21 -25.56
C HIS A 282 25.24 -8.80 -25.37
N CYS A 283 26.49 -8.78 -24.89
CA CYS A 283 27.36 -7.60 -24.76
C CYS A 283 27.14 -6.69 -23.56
N TYR A 284 27.63 -7.12 -22.38
CA TYR A 284 28.42 -6.23 -21.50
C TYR A 284 29.11 -7.09 -20.42
N SER A 285 30.42 -6.86 -20.24
CA SER A 285 31.26 -7.59 -19.30
C SER A 285 30.84 -7.32 -17.85
N LYS A 286 30.97 -8.35 -16.99
CA LYS A 286 30.66 -8.32 -15.54
C LYS A 286 31.34 -7.20 -14.72
N ALA A 287 32.30 -6.48 -15.29
CA ALA A 287 33.09 -5.45 -14.59
C ALA A 287 32.45 -4.05 -14.60
N ALA A 288 31.51 -3.74 -15.49
CA ALA A 288 30.90 -2.40 -15.61
C ALA A 288 29.65 -2.21 -14.70
N ILE A 289 29.23 -3.24 -13.97
CA ILE A 289 28.00 -3.26 -13.18
C ILE A 289 28.24 -2.89 -11.70
N ALA A 290 29.51 -2.85 -11.28
CA ALA A 290 29.87 -2.72 -9.86
C ALA A 290 29.96 -1.28 -9.32
N SER A 291 29.81 -0.25 -10.13
CA SER A 291 30.13 1.11 -9.70
C SER A 291 29.00 2.13 -9.71
N THR A 292 27.77 1.76 -10.09
CA THR A 292 26.69 2.76 -10.08
C THR A 292 25.33 2.09 -9.94
N LEU A 293 24.71 2.20 -8.81
CA LEU A 293 23.38 1.74 -8.39
C LEU A 293 23.34 0.38 -7.68
N THR A 294 22.95 0.47 -6.44
CA THR A 294 22.67 -0.64 -5.53
C THR A 294 21.43 -1.42 -6.01
N ILE A 295 21.67 -2.40 -6.87
CA ILE A 295 20.65 -3.18 -7.57
C ILE A 295 20.39 -4.49 -6.82
N GLY A 296 19.84 -4.42 -5.60
CA GLY A 296 19.45 -5.62 -4.87
C GLY A 296 18.26 -6.33 -5.44
N ALA A 297 17.24 -5.60 -5.72
CA ALA A 297 16.07 -6.08 -6.42
C ALA A 297 16.36 -6.48 -7.88
N THR A 298 17.31 -5.85 -8.55
CA THR A 298 17.55 -6.02 -9.99
C THR A 298 18.16 -7.37 -10.37
N LEU A 299 18.96 -8.00 -9.52
CA LEU A 299 19.56 -9.32 -9.80
C LEU A 299 18.59 -10.49 -9.51
N LEU A 300 17.70 -10.33 -8.55
CA LEU A 300 16.56 -11.25 -8.36
C LEU A 300 15.51 -11.10 -9.47
N LEU A 301 15.30 -9.89 -9.96
CA LEU A 301 14.28 -9.55 -10.97
C LEU A 301 14.62 -10.02 -12.40
N ALA A 302 15.87 -10.32 -12.73
CA ALA A 302 16.24 -10.80 -14.07
C ALA A 302 15.60 -12.16 -14.48
N ASN A 303 15.09 -12.91 -13.50
CA ASN A 303 14.33 -14.16 -13.70
C ASN A 303 12.90 -14.09 -13.14
N ILE A 304 12.46 -12.93 -12.69
CA ILE A 304 11.18 -12.71 -12.05
C ILE A 304 10.36 -11.76 -12.92
N LEU A 305 9.25 -12.24 -13.48
CA LEU A 305 7.96 -11.64 -13.53
C LEU A 305 7.66 -10.69 -14.69
N ALA A 306 6.93 -11.21 -15.62
CA ALA A 306 6.11 -10.40 -16.53
C ALA A 306 5.14 -9.49 -15.72
N ALA A 307 4.57 -9.95 -14.60
CA ALA A 307 3.63 -9.19 -13.77
C ALA A 307 4.24 -7.91 -13.17
N TYR A 308 5.39 -7.96 -12.52
CA TYR A 308 6.02 -6.75 -11.94
C TYR A 308 6.45 -5.73 -12.99
N HIS A 309 6.83 -6.19 -14.17
CA HIS A 309 7.07 -5.31 -15.30
C HIS A 309 5.79 -4.56 -15.71
N MET A 310 4.67 -5.27 -15.79
CA MET A 310 3.37 -4.69 -16.09
C MET A 310 2.88 -3.76 -14.98
N TRP A 311 3.11 -4.09 -13.71
CA TRP A 311 2.79 -3.20 -12.59
C TRP A 311 3.55 -1.87 -12.65
N THR A 312 4.77 -1.83 -13.21
CA THR A 312 5.44 -0.55 -13.47
C THR A 312 4.69 0.30 -14.49
N LEU A 313 4.16 -0.32 -15.55
CA LEU A 313 3.37 0.37 -16.57
C LEU A 313 2.05 0.89 -16.00
N ILE A 314 1.38 0.10 -15.18
CA ILE A 314 0.16 0.51 -14.45
C ILE A 314 0.49 1.59 -13.41
N GLY A 315 1.60 1.47 -12.67
CA GLY A 315 2.06 2.50 -11.73
C GLY A 315 2.35 3.83 -12.40
N THR A 316 2.89 3.82 -13.63
CA THR A 316 3.06 5.02 -14.45
C THR A 316 1.72 5.67 -14.78
N TYR A 317 0.72 4.86 -15.16
CA TYR A 317 -0.65 5.36 -15.39
C TYR A 317 -1.23 5.99 -14.11
N ASN A 318 -1.17 5.30 -12.96
CA ASN A 318 -1.70 5.82 -11.70
C ASN A 318 -1.05 7.16 -11.33
N TYR A 319 0.28 7.26 -11.45
CA TYR A 319 1.00 8.50 -11.19
C TYR A 319 0.54 9.64 -12.09
N VAL A 320 0.45 9.39 -13.41
CA VAL A 320 0.03 10.43 -14.38
C VAL A 320 -1.44 10.81 -14.20
N LEU A 321 -2.32 9.85 -13.89
CA LEU A 321 -3.72 10.12 -13.58
C LEU A 321 -3.86 11.08 -12.38
N TYR A 322 -3.13 10.82 -11.31
CA TYR A 322 -3.26 11.59 -10.07
C TYR A 322 -2.54 12.95 -10.09
N GLU A 323 -1.36 13.03 -10.71
CA GLU A 323 -0.54 14.25 -10.72
C GLU A 323 -0.71 15.09 -12.00
N ASN A 324 -1.25 14.50 -13.08
CA ASN A 324 -1.30 15.12 -14.43
C ASN A 324 0.10 15.55 -14.94
N ASP A 325 1.14 14.79 -14.59
CA ASP A 325 2.52 15.07 -14.99
C ASP A 325 2.79 14.57 -16.43
N ILE A 326 2.34 15.35 -17.40
CA ILE A 326 2.52 15.05 -18.84
C ILE A 326 3.99 15.18 -19.26
N ASP A 327 4.78 15.99 -18.59
CA ASP A 327 6.22 16.12 -18.86
C ASP A 327 6.95 14.82 -18.46
N PHE A 328 6.62 14.25 -17.30
CA PHE A 328 7.13 12.93 -16.90
C PHE A 328 6.76 11.85 -17.92
N LEU A 329 5.50 11.81 -18.33
CA LEU A 329 5.01 10.86 -19.34
C LEU A 329 5.78 11.01 -20.65
N SER A 330 5.86 12.23 -21.18
CA SER A 330 6.54 12.53 -22.46
C SER A 330 8.03 12.17 -22.42
N LEU A 331 8.72 12.47 -21.32
CA LEU A 331 10.13 12.13 -21.11
C LEU A 331 10.39 10.62 -21.15
N ASN A 332 9.44 9.83 -20.70
CA ASN A 332 9.57 8.38 -20.56
C ASN A 332 8.81 7.59 -21.62
N TRP A 333 8.08 8.23 -22.54
CA TRP A 333 7.17 7.58 -23.47
C TRP A 333 7.82 6.52 -24.36
N ASP A 334 8.97 6.81 -24.96
CA ASP A 334 9.71 5.83 -25.76
C ASP A 334 10.11 4.57 -24.98
N ARG A 335 10.40 4.73 -23.67
CA ARG A 335 10.72 3.59 -22.81
C ARG A 335 9.47 2.81 -22.44
N TYR A 336 8.38 3.52 -22.19
CA TYR A 336 7.06 2.93 -21.94
C TYR A 336 6.62 2.06 -23.10
N GLN A 337 6.68 2.56 -24.32
CA GLN A 337 6.34 1.81 -25.54
C GLN A 337 7.20 0.54 -25.69
N ARG A 338 8.52 0.65 -25.53
CA ARG A 338 9.42 -0.53 -25.59
C ARG A 338 9.09 -1.57 -24.52
N ALA A 339 8.70 -1.11 -23.34
CA ALA A 339 8.28 -1.99 -22.27
C ALA A 339 6.96 -2.72 -22.57
N MET A 340 6.01 -2.01 -23.16
CA MET A 340 4.75 -2.57 -23.63
C MET A 340 4.99 -3.63 -24.71
N GLU A 341 5.79 -3.32 -25.72
CA GLU A 341 6.13 -4.27 -26.79
C GLU A 341 6.87 -5.51 -26.28
N TYR A 342 7.76 -5.33 -25.31
CA TYR A 342 8.46 -6.46 -24.69
C TYR A 342 7.50 -7.47 -24.03
N VAL A 343 6.46 -6.98 -23.32
CA VAL A 343 5.46 -7.86 -22.71
C VAL A 343 4.55 -8.45 -23.77
N TYR A 344 4.06 -7.63 -24.70
CA TYR A 344 3.13 -8.08 -25.73
C TYR A 344 3.74 -9.12 -26.68
N ALA A 345 5.04 -9.04 -26.93
CA ALA A 345 5.76 -10.06 -27.73
C ALA A 345 5.73 -11.47 -27.14
N LYS A 346 5.27 -11.64 -25.90
CA LYS A 346 5.09 -12.95 -25.23
C LYS A 346 3.66 -13.49 -25.39
N VAL A 347 2.77 -12.76 -26.04
CA VAL A 347 1.43 -13.26 -26.36
C VAL A 347 1.56 -14.35 -27.42
N ASP A 348 1.04 -15.54 -27.10
CA ASP A 348 1.07 -16.69 -28.00
C ASP A 348 0.11 -16.49 -29.18
N GLY A 349 0.60 -16.61 -30.39
CA GLY A 349 -0.17 -16.34 -31.59
C GLY A 349 -1.31 -17.34 -31.87
N THR A 350 -1.34 -18.48 -31.17
CA THR A 350 -2.37 -19.51 -31.33
C THR A 350 -3.50 -19.32 -30.32
N SER A 351 -3.15 -19.16 -29.04
CA SER A 351 -4.14 -18.98 -27.96
C SER A 351 -4.57 -17.53 -27.77
N GLY A 352 -3.75 -16.56 -28.18
CA GLY A 352 -3.95 -15.15 -27.88
C GLY A 352 -3.68 -14.77 -26.41
N LEU A 353 -3.20 -15.69 -25.60
CA LEU A 353 -2.88 -15.47 -24.19
C LEU A 353 -1.40 -15.16 -23.99
N LEU A 354 -1.09 -14.34 -22.97
CA LEU A 354 0.27 -14.12 -22.52
C LEU A 354 0.88 -15.44 -22.01
N ASN A 355 2.07 -15.77 -22.51
CA ASN A 355 2.86 -16.89 -22.02
C ASN A 355 3.93 -16.37 -21.05
N VAL A 356 3.71 -16.59 -19.75
CA VAL A 356 4.62 -16.15 -18.68
C VAL A 356 5.84 -17.05 -18.62
N THR A 357 7.03 -16.49 -18.70
CA THR A 357 8.30 -17.25 -18.69
C THR A 357 8.92 -17.37 -17.29
N GLY A 358 8.41 -16.68 -16.29
CA GLY A 358 8.82 -16.79 -14.88
C GLY A 358 8.02 -17.85 -14.12
N THR A 359 8.51 -18.22 -12.93
CA THR A 359 7.83 -19.20 -12.05
C THR A 359 7.48 -18.60 -10.69
N ARG A 360 7.69 -17.30 -10.49
CA ARG A 360 7.41 -16.59 -9.23
C ARG A 360 6.60 -15.32 -9.50
N ASP A 361 5.71 -15.02 -8.63
CA ASP A 361 4.99 -13.76 -8.55
C ASP A 361 4.82 -13.35 -7.09
N TRP A 362 4.12 -12.25 -6.78
CA TRP A 362 3.97 -11.67 -5.43
C TRP A 362 4.41 -12.62 -4.28
N ALA A 363 3.73 -13.73 -4.01
CA ALA A 363 4.15 -14.77 -3.07
C ALA A 363 4.05 -16.19 -3.67
N ARG A 364 3.50 -16.33 -4.86
CA ARG A 364 3.34 -17.62 -5.54
C ARG A 364 4.69 -18.14 -5.98
N LEU A 365 4.93 -19.44 -5.80
CA LEU A 365 6.20 -20.09 -6.14
C LEU A 365 6.17 -20.90 -7.43
N VAL A 366 4.98 -21.29 -7.87
CA VAL A 366 4.78 -22.04 -9.12
C VAL A 366 3.76 -21.30 -9.95
N GLN A 367 4.26 -20.58 -10.92
CA GLN A 367 3.48 -19.79 -11.86
C GLN A 367 4.16 -19.87 -13.23
N GLY A 368 3.43 -19.62 -14.28
CA GLY A 368 3.97 -19.64 -15.63
C GLY A 368 2.92 -20.03 -16.65
N PHE A 369 3.35 -20.24 -17.89
CA PHE A 369 2.48 -20.55 -19.01
C PHE A 369 1.38 -19.49 -19.21
N ASN A 370 0.18 -19.90 -19.59
CA ASN A 370 -0.97 -19.03 -19.82
C ASN A 370 -1.69 -18.68 -18.51
N ASN A 371 -0.94 -18.22 -17.51
CA ASN A 371 -1.47 -17.89 -16.19
C ASN A 371 -2.54 -16.79 -16.26
N SER A 372 -3.66 -16.99 -15.56
CA SER A 372 -4.81 -16.09 -15.62
C SER A 372 -4.52 -14.71 -15.01
N GLU A 373 -3.86 -14.66 -13.84
CA GLU A 373 -3.50 -13.40 -13.18
C GLU A 373 -2.68 -12.50 -14.10
N ALA A 374 -1.60 -13.03 -14.70
CA ALA A 374 -0.74 -12.26 -15.58
C ALA A 374 -1.48 -11.76 -16.84
N ASN A 375 -2.47 -12.52 -17.33
CA ASN A 375 -3.32 -12.10 -18.45
C ASN A 375 -4.29 -10.98 -18.04
N MET A 376 -4.85 -11.00 -16.81
CA MET A 376 -5.64 -9.88 -16.29
C MET A 376 -4.80 -8.61 -16.16
N ILE A 377 -3.57 -8.73 -15.64
CA ILE A 377 -2.64 -7.60 -15.51
C ILE A 377 -2.25 -7.05 -16.89
N LEU A 378 -2.01 -7.91 -17.90
CA LEU A 378 -1.74 -7.45 -19.27
C LEU A 378 -2.93 -6.69 -19.86
N TYR A 379 -4.16 -7.18 -19.64
CA TYR A 379 -5.36 -6.48 -20.07
C TYR A 379 -5.43 -5.06 -19.48
N ARG A 380 -5.20 -4.93 -18.17
CA ARG A 380 -5.13 -3.62 -17.51
C ARG A 380 -4.00 -2.76 -18.06
N THR A 381 -2.83 -3.34 -18.29
CA THR A 381 -1.68 -2.64 -18.87
C THR A 381 -1.99 -2.06 -20.25
N LEU A 382 -2.68 -2.81 -21.11
CA LEU A 382 -3.10 -2.35 -22.43
C LEU A 382 -4.14 -1.23 -22.35
N THR A 383 -5.17 -1.37 -21.49
CA THR A 383 -6.22 -0.35 -21.34
C THR A 383 -5.67 0.95 -20.76
N THR A 384 -4.80 0.88 -19.76
CA THR A 384 -4.13 2.06 -19.18
C THR A 384 -3.12 2.67 -20.15
N GLY A 385 -2.41 1.85 -20.93
CA GLY A 385 -1.51 2.30 -22.00
C GLY A 385 -2.26 3.05 -23.11
N SER A 386 -3.44 2.57 -23.49
CA SER A 386 -4.33 3.27 -24.42
C SER A 386 -4.74 4.65 -23.90
N TYR A 387 -5.10 4.73 -22.62
CA TYR A 387 -5.42 6.01 -21.97
C TYR A 387 -4.22 6.98 -22.00
N LEU A 388 -3.01 6.51 -21.61
CA LEU A 388 -1.80 7.34 -21.65
C LEU A 388 -1.46 7.81 -23.07
N ALA A 389 -1.64 6.96 -24.09
CA ALA A 389 -1.46 7.34 -25.49
C ALA A 389 -2.41 8.48 -25.90
N SER A 390 -3.66 8.46 -25.39
CA SER A 390 -4.61 9.55 -25.65
C SER A 390 -4.18 10.88 -25.04
N LEU A 391 -3.54 10.88 -23.88
CA LEU A 391 -3.09 12.10 -23.19
C LEU A 391 -1.96 12.82 -23.95
N ILE A 392 -1.13 12.08 -24.66
CA ILE A 392 -0.04 12.66 -25.48
C ILE A 392 -0.40 12.79 -26.96
N GLY A 393 -1.63 12.44 -27.36
CA GLY A 393 -2.12 12.58 -28.72
C GLY A 393 -1.60 11.51 -29.71
N ASP A 394 -1.19 10.33 -29.23
CA ASP A 394 -0.76 9.18 -30.04
C ASP A 394 -1.96 8.28 -30.36
N ASP A 395 -2.80 8.71 -31.30
CA ASP A 395 -4.04 8.00 -31.64
C ASP A 395 -3.80 6.63 -32.28
N ASP A 396 -2.69 6.43 -32.99
CA ASP A 396 -2.34 5.15 -33.60
C ASP A 396 -2.01 4.09 -32.52
N LEU A 397 -1.22 4.47 -31.53
CA LEU A 397 -0.94 3.58 -30.39
C LEU A 397 -2.17 3.37 -29.52
N ARG A 398 -2.98 4.39 -29.31
CA ARG A 398 -4.27 4.26 -28.61
C ARG A 398 -5.14 3.18 -29.26
N ALA A 399 -5.31 3.23 -30.58
CA ALA A 399 -6.07 2.23 -31.31
C ALA A 399 -5.44 0.84 -31.20
N THR A 400 -4.12 0.76 -31.40
CA THR A 400 -3.37 -0.51 -31.29
C THR A 400 -3.56 -1.19 -29.93
N TYR A 401 -3.44 -0.43 -28.83
CA TYR A 401 -3.60 -0.99 -27.48
C TYR A 401 -5.04 -1.41 -27.18
N ASN A 402 -6.04 -0.66 -27.68
CA ASN A 402 -7.44 -1.05 -27.57
C ASN A 402 -7.74 -2.35 -28.34
N ASP A 403 -7.25 -2.50 -29.57
CA ASP A 403 -7.44 -3.71 -30.35
C ASP A 403 -6.77 -4.93 -29.69
N ARG A 404 -5.57 -4.76 -29.15
CA ARG A 404 -4.85 -5.79 -28.38
C ARG A 404 -5.61 -6.17 -27.10
N ALA A 405 -6.16 -5.19 -26.38
CA ALA A 405 -6.96 -5.44 -25.17
C ALA A 405 -8.26 -6.21 -25.51
N ALA A 406 -8.95 -5.84 -26.58
CA ALA A 406 -10.15 -6.53 -27.02
C ALA A 406 -9.87 -7.99 -27.43
N ALA A 407 -8.78 -8.21 -28.20
CA ALA A 407 -8.35 -9.55 -28.59
C ALA A 407 -7.98 -10.41 -27.37
N LEU A 408 -7.24 -9.84 -26.42
CA LEU A 408 -6.84 -10.53 -25.18
C LEU A 408 -8.07 -10.84 -24.30
N SER A 409 -9.02 -9.93 -24.16
CA SER A 409 -10.26 -10.16 -23.42
C SER A 409 -11.05 -11.35 -24.00
N SER A 410 -11.14 -11.44 -25.32
CA SER A 410 -11.77 -12.57 -26.01
C SER A 410 -11.04 -13.88 -25.73
N ALA A 411 -9.70 -13.88 -25.81
CA ALA A 411 -8.88 -15.06 -25.51
C ALA A 411 -9.01 -15.53 -24.06
N ILE A 412 -8.98 -14.59 -23.09
CA ILE A 412 -9.18 -14.87 -21.66
C ILE A 412 -10.54 -15.56 -21.44
N ASN A 413 -11.62 -14.98 -21.95
CA ASN A 413 -12.96 -15.54 -21.78
C ASN A 413 -13.12 -16.90 -22.48
N THR A 414 -12.44 -17.12 -23.61
CA THR A 414 -12.50 -18.38 -24.37
C THR A 414 -11.76 -19.50 -23.66
N HIS A 415 -10.58 -19.24 -23.11
CA HIS A 415 -9.66 -20.27 -22.64
C HIS A 415 -9.63 -20.45 -21.11
N LEU A 416 -9.98 -19.39 -20.34
CA LEU A 416 -9.82 -19.41 -18.89
C LEU A 416 -11.16 -19.42 -18.13
N TRP A 417 -12.26 -18.92 -18.74
CA TRP A 417 -13.57 -18.90 -18.08
C TRP A 417 -14.17 -20.31 -18.00
N ASP A 418 -14.55 -20.72 -16.79
CA ASP A 418 -15.29 -21.96 -16.56
C ASP A 418 -16.75 -21.64 -16.24
N SER A 419 -17.62 -21.77 -17.24
CA SER A 419 -19.04 -21.47 -17.08
C SER A 419 -19.78 -22.47 -16.16
N ALA A 420 -19.24 -23.67 -15.97
CA ALA A 420 -19.85 -24.66 -15.08
C ALA A 420 -19.55 -24.36 -13.60
N TYR A 421 -18.36 -23.84 -13.31
CA TYR A 421 -18.00 -23.40 -11.96
C TYR A 421 -18.39 -21.93 -11.71
N GLY A 422 -18.29 -21.08 -12.72
CA GLY A 422 -18.63 -19.67 -12.65
C GLY A 422 -17.48 -18.78 -12.16
N ALA A 423 -16.22 -19.14 -12.51
CA ALA A 423 -15.01 -18.36 -12.22
C ALA A 423 -13.91 -18.67 -13.26
N PHE A 424 -12.84 -17.87 -13.27
CA PHE A 424 -11.67 -18.09 -14.11
C PHE A 424 -10.74 -19.12 -13.46
N ARG A 425 -10.29 -20.09 -14.28
CA ARG A 425 -9.25 -21.06 -13.89
C ARG A 425 -7.88 -20.38 -13.81
N ASP A 426 -6.95 -21.00 -13.07
CA ASP A 426 -5.59 -20.51 -12.90
C ASP A 426 -4.82 -20.38 -14.22
N ASN A 427 -5.04 -21.31 -15.16
CA ASN A 427 -4.40 -21.30 -16.47
C ASN A 427 -5.24 -22.07 -17.50
N ALA A 428 -4.81 -22.03 -18.77
CA ALA A 428 -5.53 -22.67 -19.88
C ALA A 428 -5.37 -24.20 -19.95
N THR A 429 -4.74 -24.82 -18.95
CA THR A 429 -4.66 -26.29 -18.86
C THR A 429 -5.86 -26.84 -18.07
N ASP A 430 -6.00 -28.17 -18.02
CA ASP A 430 -7.03 -28.79 -17.20
C ASP A 430 -6.65 -28.67 -15.71
N THR A 431 -7.26 -27.70 -15.04
CA THR A 431 -7.02 -27.38 -13.63
C THR A 431 -8.33 -27.10 -12.90
N THR A 432 -8.38 -27.47 -11.62
CA THR A 432 -9.48 -27.18 -10.70
C THR A 432 -9.12 -26.05 -9.74
N LEU A 433 -8.01 -25.32 -9.97
CA LEU A 433 -7.63 -24.16 -9.21
C LEU A 433 -8.32 -22.91 -9.79
N TYR A 434 -9.10 -22.23 -8.95
CA TYR A 434 -9.74 -20.95 -9.25
C TYR A 434 -9.12 -19.89 -8.30
N PRO A 435 -8.13 -19.14 -8.77
CA PRO A 435 -7.32 -18.30 -7.89
C PRO A 435 -8.06 -17.04 -7.42
N GLN A 436 -7.74 -16.59 -6.23
CA GLN A 436 -8.23 -15.35 -5.65
C GLN A 436 -7.76 -14.14 -6.49
N ASP A 437 -6.47 -14.10 -6.87
CA ASP A 437 -5.85 -12.99 -7.59
C ASP A 437 -6.54 -12.71 -8.93
N ALA A 438 -6.56 -13.67 -9.85
CA ALA A 438 -7.11 -13.46 -11.19
C ALA A 438 -8.62 -13.15 -11.17
N ASN A 439 -9.40 -13.81 -10.31
CA ASN A 439 -10.82 -13.58 -10.23
C ASN A 439 -11.15 -12.20 -9.66
N SER A 440 -10.38 -11.73 -8.69
CA SER A 440 -10.47 -10.36 -8.17
C SER A 440 -10.08 -9.33 -9.24
N LEU A 441 -8.94 -9.53 -9.91
CA LEU A 441 -8.45 -8.62 -10.93
C LEU A 441 -9.35 -8.57 -12.17
N ALA A 442 -10.02 -9.66 -12.53
CA ALA A 442 -10.96 -9.67 -13.66
C ALA A 442 -12.13 -8.68 -13.45
N ILE A 443 -12.72 -8.68 -12.25
CA ILE A 443 -13.78 -7.73 -11.89
C ILE A 443 -13.21 -6.31 -11.81
N LEU A 444 -12.10 -6.14 -11.08
CA LEU A 444 -11.48 -4.84 -10.84
C LEU A 444 -11.08 -4.13 -12.14
N PHE A 445 -10.59 -4.86 -13.12
CA PHE A 445 -10.15 -4.30 -14.40
C PHE A 445 -11.27 -4.23 -15.45
N ASN A 446 -12.52 -4.52 -15.05
CA ASN A 446 -13.70 -4.45 -15.92
C ASN A 446 -13.59 -5.37 -17.17
N LEU A 447 -13.02 -6.56 -16.98
CA LEU A 447 -12.92 -7.58 -18.02
C LEU A 447 -14.17 -8.47 -18.08
N THR A 448 -14.93 -8.52 -17.01
CA THR A 448 -16.10 -9.37 -16.78
C THR A 448 -17.41 -8.72 -17.19
N SER A 449 -18.42 -9.53 -17.52
CA SER A 449 -19.82 -9.09 -17.59
C SER A 449 -20.43 -8.98 -16.18
N ALA A 450 -21.61 -8.35 -16.07
CA ALA A 450 -22.34 -8.25 -14.81
C ALA A 450 -22.71 -9.65 -14.25
N GLU A 451 -23.07 -10.60 -15.13
CA GLU A 451 -23.39 -11.97 -14.76
C GLU A 451 -22.16 -12.71 -14.22
N GLN A 452 -20.99 -12.49 -14.83
CA GLN A 452 -19.73 -13.05 -14.34
C GLN A 452 -19.37 -12.51 -12.97
N ASP A 453 -19.55 -11.20 -12.72
CA ASP A 453 -19.31 -10.63 -11.40
C ASP A 453 -20.20 -11.20 -10.31
N GLN A 454 -21.50 -11.34 -10.61
CA GLN A 454 -22.45 -11.97 -9.70
C GLN A 454 -22.12 -13.44 -9.43
N SER A 455 -21.42 -14.11 -10.34
CA SER A 455 -20.92 -15.46 -10.16
C SER A 455 -19.62 -15.52 -9.36
N ILE A 456 -18.62 -14.71 -9.71
CA ILE A 456 -17.29 -14.70 -9.11
C ILE A 456 -17.33 -14.24 -7.65
N SER A 457 -18.02 -13.13 -7.36
CA SER A 457 -17.99 -12.52 -6.03
C SER A 457 -18.41 -13.49 -4.89
N PRO A 458 -19.45 -14.33 -4.98
CA PRO A 458 -19.72 -15.35 -3.96
C PRO A 458 -18.70 -16.50 -3.96
N ARG A 459 -18.06 -16.84 -5.11
CA ARG A 459 -17.03 -17.88 -5.14
C ARG A 459 -15.77 -17.49 -4.37
N LEU A 460 -15.40 -16.23 -4.38
CA LEU A 460 -14.29 -15.72 -3.58
C LEU A 460 -14.53 -15.93 -2.09
N VAL A 461 -15.76 -15.76 -1.60
CA VAL A 461 -16.13 -15.98 -0.19
C VAL A 461 -15.94 -17.43 0.27
N GLU A 462 -16.00 -18.40 -0.63
CA GLU A 462 -15.79 -19.81 -0.29
C GLU A 462 -14.39 -20.08 0.28
N ASN A 463 -13.44 -19.16 0.06
CA ASN A 463 -12.07 -19.25 0.54
C ASN A 463 -11.85 -18.51 1.89
N TRP A 464 -12.88 -17.90 2.48
CA TRP A 464 -12.71 -17.11 3.70
C TRP A 464 -12.74 -17.99 4.96
N ASN A 465 -11.96 -17.55 5.94
CA ASN A 465 -12.08 -17.99 7.32
C ASN A 465 -12.39 -16.78 8.24
N ASP A 466 -12.31 -16.96 9.56
CA ASP A 466 -12.64 -15.91 10.53
C ASP A 466 -11.67 -14.72 10.50
N ILE A 467 -10.49 -14.86 9.92
CA ILE A 467 -9.43 -13.85 9.91
C ILE A 467 -9.04 -13.37 8.50
N GLY A 468 -9.74 -13.78 7.45
CA GLY A 468 -9.52 -13.26 6.11
C GLY A 468 -9.72 -14.28 5.00
N ALA A 469 -9.32 -13.91 3.77
CA ALA A 469 -9.39 -14.76 2.59
C ALA A 469 -8.10 -15.57 2.43
N VAL A 470 -8.20 -16.91 2.51
CA VAL A 470 -7.09 -17.84 2.26
C VAL A 470 -6.93 -18.00 0.75
N SER A 471 -5.75 -17.65 0.22
CA SER A 471 -5.51 -17.70 -1.22
C SER A 471 -5.39 -19.14 -1.73
N PRO A 472 -6.29 -19.63 -2.62
CA PRO A 472 -6.21 -20.99 -3.17
C PRO A 472 -4.90 -21.25 -3.92
N GLU A 473 -4.36 -20.24 -4.57
CA GLU A 473 -3.08 -20.26 -5.30
C GLU A 473 -1.86 -20.21 -4.39
N LEU A 474 -2.04 -19.90 -3.11
CA LEU A 474 -1.01 -19.92 -2.06
C LEU A 474 -1.57 -20.58 -0.78
N PRO A 475 -1.82 -21.90 -0.77
CA PRO A 475 -2.56 -22.57 0.29
C PRO A 475 -2.00 -22.34 1.69
N GLY A 476 -2.91 -22.09 2.64
CA GLY A 476 -2.58 -21.82 4.04
C GLY A 476 -2.10 -20.41 4.32
N GLN A 477 -2.15 -19.50 3.35
CA GLN A 477 -1.69 -18.12 3.48
C GLN A 477 -2.84 -17.13 3.24
N ILE A 478 -2.84 -16.06 3.99
CA ILE A 478 -3.69 -14.89 3.77
C ILE A 478 -2.80 -13.73 3.37
N SER A 479 -3.08 -13.16 2.18
CA SER A 479 -2.33 -12.04 1.62
C SER A 479 -3.22 -10.80 1.53
N PRO A 480 -3.04 -9.79 2.40
CA PRO A 480 -3.74 -8.53 2.28
C PRO A 480 -3.49 -7.81 0.96
N PHE A 481 -2.37 -8.10 0.25
CA PHE A 481 -2.14 -7.61 -1.11
C PHE A 481 -3.27 -8.05 -2.05
N ILE A 482 -3.53 -9.36 -2.13
CA ILE A 482 -4.57 -9.89 -3.01
C ILE A 482 -5.97 -9.54 -2.47
N SER A 483 -6.15 -9.59 -1.15
CA SER A 483 -7.39 -9.15 -0.51
C SER A 483 -7.70 -7.67 -0.77
N SER A 484 -6.69 -6.83 -1.03
CA SER A 484 -6.87 -5.43 -1.45
C SER A 484 -7.56 -5.30 -2.82
N PHE A 485 -7.38 -6.25 -3.71
CA PHE A 485 -8.10 -6.32 -4.97
C PHE A 485 -9.48 -6.96 -4.80
N GLU A 486 -9.59 -7.96 -3.94
CA GLU A 486 -10.86 -8.64 -3.67
C GLU A 486 -11.91 -7.72 -3.05
N ILE A 487 -11.55 -6.90 -2.05
CA ILE A 487 -12.49 -5.93 -1.46
C ILE A 487 -13.04 -4.96 -2.52
N GLN A 488 -12.19 -4.46 -3.42
CA GLN A 488 -12.62 -3.58 -4.51
C GLN A 488 -13.54 -4.31 -5.49
N SER A 489 -13.27 -5.59 -5.75
CA SER A 489 -14.09 -6.42 -6.63
C SER A 489 -15.48 -6.66 -6.05
N HIS A 490 -15.60 -6.85 -4.74
CA HIS A 490 -16.90 -6.95 -4.09
C HIS A 490 -17.70 -5.65 -4.17
N PHE A 491 -17.06 -4.50 -3.97
CA PHE A 491 -17.71 -3.20 -4.19
C PHE A 491 -18.20 -3.06 -5.64
N LEU A 492 -17.35 -3.37 -6.61
CA LEU A 492 -17.69 -3.29 -8.04
C LEU A 492 -18.78 -4.28 -8.45
N ALA A 493 -18.89 -5.43 -7.77
CA ALA A 493 -20.00 -6.37 -7.94
C ALA A 493 -21.29 -5.94 -7.21
N GLY A 494 -21.31 -4.75 -6.58
CA GLY A 494 -22.48 -4.22 -5.85
C GLY A 494 -22.69 -4.84 -4.46
N ASN A 495 -21.66 -5.40 -3.84
CA ASN A 495 -21.72 -6.09 -2.56
C ASN A 495 -20.87 -5.39 -1.48
N ALA A 496 -21.26 -4.16 -1.13
CA ALA A 496 -20.55 -3.36 -0.12
C ALA A 496 -20.42 -4.09 1.23
N THR A 497 -21.47 -4.72 1.72
CA THR A 497 -21.44 -5.47 3.00
C THR A 497 -20.41 -6.58 2.97
N ARG A 498 -20.24 -7.28 1.84
CA ARG A 498 -19.22 -8.32 1.70
C ARG A 498 -17.82 -7.75 1.70
N ALA A 499 -17.60 -6.63 1.02
CA ALA A 499 -16.32 -5.93 1.04
C ALA A 499 -15.94 -5.47 2.45
N LEU A 500 -16.90 -4.87 3.18
CA LEU A 500 -16.71 -4.43 4.57
C LEU A 500 -16.44 -5.61 5.52
N ASP A 501 -17.14 -6.74 5.37
CA ASP A 501 -16.87 -7.95 6.15
C ASP A 501 -15.42 -8.45 5.98
N LEU A 502 -14.91 -8.49 4.74
CA LEU A 502 -13.50 -8.88 4.52
C LEU A 502 -12.51 -7.88 5.11
N ILE A 503 -12.80 -6.58 5.05
CA ILE A 503 -11.98 -5.55 5.70
C ILE A 503 -11.92 -5.78 7.20
N HIS A 504 -13.04 -6.04 7.85
CA HIS A 504 -13.09 -6.33 9.29
C HIS A 504 -12.36 -7.62 9.65
N ARG A 505 -12.56 -8.70 8.89
CA ARG A 505 -11.93 -10.00 9.13
C ARG A 505 -10.42 -9.93 9.03
N SER A 506 -9.87 -9.27 8.01
CA SER A 506 -8.43 -9.26 7.75
C SER A 506 -7.73 -8.10 8.48
N TRP A 507 -8.02 -6.87 8.09
CA TRP A 507 -7.36 -5.70 8.67
C TRP A 507 -7.80 -5.39 10.09
N GLY A 508 -9.11 -5.56 10.40
CA GLY A 508 -9.63 -5.40 11.75
C GLY A 508 -9.04 -6.41 12.72
N TRP A 509 -8.90 -7.67 12.29
CA TRP A 509 -8.23 -8.70 13.08
C TRP A 509 -6.78 -8.32 13.39
N TYR A 510 -5.99 -7.93 12.38
CA TYR A 510 -4.58 -7.61 12.59
C TYR A 510 -4.39 -6.35 13.43
N LEU A 511 -5.17 -5.29 13.18
CA LEU A 511 -5.09 -4.05 13.94
C LEU A 511 -5.32 -4.25 15.44
N ASN A 512 -6.20 -5.18 15.80
CA ASN A 512 -6.54 -5.52 17.19
C ASN A 512 -5.71 -6.70 17.72
N HIS A 513 -4.78 -7.26 16.94
CA HIS A 513 -3.99 -8.40 17.37
C HIS A 513 -2.96 -8.00 18.44
N PRO A 514 -2.91 -8.70 19.63
CA PRO A 514 -2.09 -8.28 20.77
C PRO A 514 -0.58 -8.28 20.49
N ASN A 515 -0.13 -9.01 19.47
CA ASN A 515 1.27 -9.08 19.08
C ASN A 515 1.60 -8.18 17.87
N GLY A 516 0.62 -7.53 17.27
CA GLY A 516 0.81 -6.63 16.12
C GLY A 516 1.32 -5.25 16.53
N THR A 517 1.49 -4.40 15.52
CA THR A 517 1.98 -3.02 15.72
C THR A 517 0.90 -2.08 16.27
N ALA A 518 -0.38 -2.43 16.11
CA ALA A 518 -1.56 -1.63 16.44
C ALA A 518 -1.67 -0.29 15.68
N SER A 519 -0.90 -0.09 14.61
CA SER A 519 -0.83 1.19 13.89
C SER A 519 -0.57 1.07 12.39
N THR A 520 -0.07 -0.08 11.92
CA THR A 520 0.30 -0.35 10.52
C THR A 520 -0.35 -1.62 10.00
N VAL A 521 -0.15 -1.94 8.72
CA VAL A 521 -0.72 -3.11 8.06
C VAL A 521 0.36 -4.14 7.72
N ILE A 522 0.07 -5.42 8.00
CA ILE A 522 1.01 -6.54 7.85
C ILE A 522 1.09 -7.00 6.39
N GLU A 523 2.26 -7.50 5.98
CA GLU A 523 2.51 -8.09 4.66
C GLU A 523 1.62 -9.29 4.34
N GLY A 524 1.42 -10.17 5.31
CA GLY A 524 0.63 -11.39 5.23
C GLY A 524 0.80 -12.25 6.47
N TYR A 525 0.01 -13.30 6.57
CA TYR A 525 0.01 -14.23 7.71
C TYR A 525 -0.56 -15.59 7.30
N LEU A 526 -0.49 -16.58 8.20
CA LEU A 526 -1.06 -17.89 7.94
C LEU A 526 -2.54 -17.94 8.33
N GLU A 527 -3.25 -18.92 7.79
CA GLU A 527 -4.67 -19.16 8.06
C GLU A 527 -4.99 -19.50 9.52
N ASP A 528 -3.97 -19.89 10.31
CA ASP A 528 -4.06 -20.11 11.75
C ASP A 528 -3.80 -18.86 12.60
N GLY A 529 -3.53 -17.71 11.96
CA GLY A 529 -3.24 -16.43 12.59
C GLY A 529 -1.77 -16.23 12.98
N SER A 530 -0.88 -17.18 12.71
CA SER A 530 0.55 -16.98 12.98
C SER A 530 1.20 -16.02 11.98
N PHE A 531 2.14 -15.17 12.45
CA PHE A 531 2.88 -14.22 11.62
C PHE A 531 4.03 -14.86 10.85
N ALA A 532 3.81 -16.10 10.36
CA ALA A 532 4.80 -16.88 9.64
C ALA A 532 4.56 -16.87 8.12
N TYR A 533 4.16 -15.72 7.57
CA TYR A 533 3.92 -15.58 6.13
C TYR A 533 5.09 -16.05 5.31
N ARG A 534 4.83 -16.91 4.31
CA ARG A 534 5.83 -17.53 3.42
C ARG A 534 6.96 -18.30 4.12
N PHE A 535 6.85 -18.61 5.41
CA PHE A 535 7.85 -19.45 6.08
C PHE A 535 8.00 -20.81 5.36
N ASN A 536 9.24 -21.22 5.11
CA ASN A 536 9.59 -22.39 4.26
C ASN A 536 9.09 -22.29 2.80
N ARG A 537 8.54 -21.16 2.39
CA ARG A 537 8.12 -20.87 1.01
C ARG A 537 8.84 -19.65 0.42
N GLY A 538 10.05 -19.37 0.89
CA GLY A 538 10.88 -18.23 0.48
C GLY A 538 11.50 -17.48 1.64
N TYR A 539 10.87 -17.52 2.82
CA TYR A 539 11.44 -16.98 4.07
C TYR A 539 11.99 -18.11 4.93
N SER A 540 13.19 -17.92 5.46
CA SER A 540 13.87 -18.89 6.34
C SER A 540 13.55 -18.70 7.81
N ASP A 541 12.99 -17.54 8.17
CA ASP A 541 12.60 -17.17 9.52
C ASP A 541 11.26 -16.44 9.49
N PRO A 542 10.30 -16.80 10.36
CA PRO A 542 8.97 -16.16 10.38
C PRO A 542 9.02 -14.69 10.80
N SER A 543 10.01 -14.26 11.59
CA SER A 543 10.19 -12.87 11.98
C SER A 543 10.59 -11.93 10.82
N TYR A 544 10.89 -12.52 9.65
CA TYR A 544 11.13 -11.75 8.42
C TYR A 544 9.86 -11.10 7.87
N THR A 545 8.67 -11.60 8.20
CA THR A 545 7.41 -10.96 7.82
C THR A 545 7.43 -9.48 8.20
N SER A 546 7.07 -8.60 7.25
CA SER A 546 6.98 -7.16 7.50
C SER A 546 5.63 -6.81 8.12
N HIS A 547 5.64 -6.01 9.18
CA HIS A 547 4.43 -5.55 9.87
C HIS A 547 4.01 -4.12 9.48
N ALA A 548 4.77 -3.49 8.54
CA ALA A 548 4.46 -2.20 7.94
C ALA A 548 4.73 -2.28 6.43
N HIS A 549 3.78 -2.84 5.64
CA HIS A 549 3.97 -3.18 4.24
C HIS A 549 2.94 -2.50 3.34
N GLY A 550 3.42 -1.69 2.38
CA GLY A 550 2.60 -0.79 1.56
C GLY A 550 1.54 -1.49 0.70
N TRP A 551 1.82 -2.70 0.23
CA TRP A 551 0.88 -3.46 -0.60
C TRP A 551 -0.41 -3.89 0.12
N SER A 552 -0.44 -3.76 1.45
CA SER A 552 -1.60 -4.10 2.28
C SER A 552 -2.50 -2.89 2.59
N SER A 553 -2.23 -1.72 2.01
CA SER A 553 -2.98 -0.48 2.29
C SER A 553 -4.28 -0.33 1.48
N GLY A 554 -4.77 -1.39 0.83
CA GLY A 554 -5.94 -1.35 -0.05
C GLY A 554 -7.22 -0.75 0.54
N PRO A 555 -7.57 -0.99 1.80
CA PRO A 555 -8.76 -0.35 2.40
C PRO A 555 -8.70 1.18 2.39
N THR A 556 -7.53 1.80 2.45
CA THR A 556 -7.39 3.27 2.45
C THR A 556 -7.97 3.88 1.17
N SER A 557 -7.60 3.38 -0.01
CA SER A 557 -8.20 3.84 -1.26
C SER A 557 -9.62 3.31 -1.48
N ALA A 558 -9.89 2.05 -1.10
CA ALA A 558 -11.20 1.44 -1.33
C ALA A 558 -12.33 2.12 -0.52
N LEU A 559 -12.09 2.47 0.73
CA LEU A 559 -13.08 3.19 1.56
C LEU A 559 -13.37 4.59 0.98
N THR A 560 -12.35 5.28 0.47
CA THR A 560 -12.54 6.58 -0.19
C THR A 560 -13.30 6.43 -1.52
N ASN A 561 -12.91 5.48 -2.37
CA ASN A 561 -13.49 5.36 -3.71
C ASN A 561 -14.90 4.76 -3.70
N TYR A 562 -15.20 3.86 -2.76
CA TYR A 562 -16.46 3.11 -2.80
C TYR A 562 -17.40 3.44 -1.64
N VAL A 563 -16.92 3.53 -0.39
CA VAL A 563 -17.78 3.86 0.77
C VAL A 563 -18.12 5.34 0.77
N LEU A 564 -17.12 6.21 0.77
CA LEU A 564 -17.34 7.64 0.55
C LEU A 564 -17.91 7.88 -0.86
N GLY A 565 -17.40 7.12 -1.83
CA GLY A 565 -17.85 7.13 -3.22
C GLY A 565 -17.15 8.17 -4.09
N LEU A 566 -16.11 8.84 -3.61
CA LEU A 566 -15.42 9.91 -4.34
C LEU A 566 -14.13 9.39 -4.98
N GLU A 567 -14.05 9.43 -6.31
CA GLU A 567 -12.96 8.88 -7.10
C GLU A 567 -12.50 9.85 -8.19
N VAL A 568 -11.18 9.93 -8.43
CA VAL A 568 -10.59 10.62 -9.57
C VAL A 568 -10.67 9.72 -10.81
N THR A 569 -11.28 10.21 -11.89
CA THR A 569 -11.47 9.49 -13.15
C THR A 569 -10.76 10.12 -14.34
N GLY A 570 -10.32 11.38 -14.21
CA GLY A 570 -9.51 12.10 -15.19
C GLY A 570 -8.32 12.81 -14.54
N PRO A 571 -7.34 13.33 -15.34
CA PRO A 571 -6.07 13.84 -14.83
C PRO A 571 -6.22 14.87 -13.70
N ALA A 572 -5.56 14.61 -12.56
CA ALA A 572 -5.62 15.43 -11.35
C ALA A 572 -7.03 15.74 -10.84
N GLY A 573 -8.06 14.96 -11.23
CA GLY A 573 -9.45 15.23 -10.87
C GLY A 573 -10.18 16.21 -11.79
N GLN A 574 -9.69 16.48 -13.00
CA GLN A 574 -10.46 17.20 -14.03
C GLN A 574 -11.80 16.54 -14.28
N GLU A 575 -11.80 15.20 -14.23
CA GLU A 575 -13.01 14.37 -14.17
C GLU A 575 -12.98 13.56 -12.87
N TRP A 576 -14.15 13.44 -12.23
CA TRP A 576 -14.34 12.71 -10.99
C TRP A 576 -15.68 11.98 -10.98
N SER A 577 -15.81 11.00 -10.09
CA SER A 577 -17.10 10.35 -9.84
C SER A 577 -17.48 10.42 -8.36
N PHE A 578 -18.79 10.45 -8.11
CA PHE A 578 -19.36 10.26 -6.78
C PHE A 578 -20.43 9.16 -6.86
N ALA A 579 -20.12 8.00 -6.30
CA ALA A 579 -20.98 6.81 -6.34
C ALA A 579 -20.90 6.05 -5.00
N PRO A 580 -21.44 6.61 -3.91
CA PRO A 580 -21.31 6.02 -2.59
C PRO A 580 -22.04 4.68 -2.48
N GLN A 581 -21.44 3.74 -1.78
CA GLN A 581 -22.04 2.47 -1.41
C GLN A 581 -22.21 2.44 0.10
N LEU A 582 -23.44 2.63 0.55
CA LEU A 582 -23.77 2.92 1.96
C LEU A 582 -23.47 1.73 2.88
N GLY A 583 -23.57 0.48 2.36
CA GLY A 583 -23.42 -0.73 3.17
C GLY A 583 -24.42 -0.75 4.34
N ASP A 584 -23.91 -1.00 5.52
CA ASP A 584 -24.62 -0.96 6.81
C ASP A 584 -24.22 0.26 7.67
N LEU A 585 -23.54 1.25 7.07
CA LEU A 585 -23.05 2.46 7.73
C LEU A 585 -24.14 3.52 7.84
N GLU A 586 -24.06 4.37 8.86
CA GLU A 586 -24.99 5.48 9.07
C GLU A 586 -24.52 6.76 8.34
N PHE A 587 -23.19 6.96 8.23
CA PHE A 587 -22.60 8.07 7.48
C PHE A 587 -21.18 7.73 7.03
N ALA A 588 -20.70 8.47 6.03
CA ALA A 588 -19.30 8.63 5.74
C ALA A 588 -19.01 10.05 5.25
N GLU A 589 -17.83 10.55 5.60
CA GLU A 589 -17.28 11.80 5.10
C GLU A 589 -15.78 11.63 4.82
N GLY A 590 -15.29 12.41 3.87
CA GLY A 590 -13.88 12.31 3.48
C GLY A 590 -13.52 13.29 2.37
N GLY A 591 -12.25 13.26 2.02
CA GLY A 591 -11.75 14.11 0.95
C GLY A 591 -10.26 13.91 0.71
N PHE A 592 -9.78 14.54 -0.34
CA PHE A 592 -8.37 14.55 -0.74
C PHE A 592 -8.04 15.83 -1.50
N THR A 593 -6.76 16.06 -1.73
CA THR A 593 -6.25 17.24 -2.43
C THR A 593 -5.57 16.82 -3.73
N THR A 594 -5.81 17.57 -4.80
CA THR A 594 -5.06 17.49 -6.06
C THR A 594 -4.41 18.83 -6.38
N SER A 595 -3.68 18.92 -7.48
CA SER A 595 -3.18 20.21 -7.99
C SER A 595 -4.29 21.22 -8.35
N LEU A 596 -5.53 20.75 -8.56
CA LEU A 596 -6.69 21.61 -8.84
C LEU A 596 -7.35 22.15 -7.58
N GLY A 597 -7.13 21.52 -6.41
CA GLY A 597 -7.72 21.93 -5.14
C GLY A 597 -8.24 20.77 -4.31
N LYS A 598 -9.16 21.08 -3.40
CA LYS A 598 -9.75 20.13 -2.45
C LYS A 598 -11.01 19.49 -3.02
N PHE A 599 -11.08 18.16 -2.88
CA PHE A 599 -12.26 17.35 -3.17
C PHE A 599 -12.79 16.81 -1.84
N GLN A 600 -14.07 17.03 -1.56
CA GLN A 600 -14.73 16.58 -0.33
C GLN A 600 -16.10 16.02 -0.68
N ALA A 601 -16.51 15.00 0.04
CA ALA A 601 -17.87 14.51 -0.01
C ALA A 601 -18.31 14.01 1.37
N SER A 602 -19.62 13.95 1.57
CA SER A 602 -20.22 13.27 2.71
C SER A 602 -21.62 12.76 2.35
N TRP A 603 -22.04 11.76 3.05
CA TRP A 603 -23.43 11.31 3.05
C TRP A 603 -23.82 10.81 4.45
N ALA A 604 -25.11 10.91 4.78
CA ALA A 604 -25.64 10.46 6.05
C ALA A 604 -27.09 9.96 5.89
N ILE A 605 -27.37 8.82 6.50
CA ILE A 605 -28.75 8.28 6.60
C ILE A 605 -29.56 9.24 7.48
N THR A 606 -30.68 9.74 6.94
CA THR A 606 -31.58 10.63 7.66
C THR A 606 -32.78 9.87 8.24
N GLU A 607 -33.26 8.83 7.52
CA GLU A 607 -34.25 7.88 8.02
C GLU A 607 -33.89 6.48 7.46
N ALA A 608 -33.68 5.51 8.35
CA ALA A 608 -33.21 4.17 7.99
C ALA A 608 -34.13 3.50 6.92
N GLY A 609 -33.51 3.07 5.81
CA GLY A 609 -34.20 2.45 4.68
C GLY A 609 -35.16 3.38 3.90
N LYS A 610 -35.14 4.70 4.15
CA LYS A 610 -36.04 5.65 3.48
C LYS A 610 -35.34 6.86 2.89
N SER A 611 -34.35 7.40 3.54
CA SER A 611 -33.70 8.62 3.05
C SER A 611 -32.26 8.78 3.53
N TYR A 612 -31.47 9.50 2.72
CA TYR A 612 -30.14 10.00 3.09
C TYR A 612 -29.91 11.38 2.48
N SER A 613 -29.00 12.12 3.10
CA SER A 613 -28.47 13.37 2.56
C SER A 613 -27.07 13.17 2.00
N PHE A 614 -26.65 14.07 1.10
CA PHE A 614 -25.27 14.11 0.58
C PHE A 614 -24.79 15.54 0.38
N ASN A 615 -23.47 15.72 0.48
CA ASN A 615 -22.78 16.95 0.10
C ASN A 615 -21.54 16.58 -0.73
N ILE A 616 -21.25 17.40 -1.73
CA ILE A 616 -20.07 17.27 -2.60
C ILE A 616 -19.47 18.65 -2.75
N SER A 617 -18.16 18.78 -2.62
CA SER A 617 -17.43 20.03 -2.88
C SER A 617 -16.17 19.69 -3.66
N THR A 618 -16.07 20.20 -4.89
CA THR A 618 -14.97 19.95 -5.80
C THR A 618 -14.50 21.25 -6.45
N PRO A 619 -13.27 21.35 -6.96
CA PRO A 619 -12.78 22.55 -7.61
C PRO A 619 -13.64 22.96 -8.81
N GLU A 620 -13.85 24.27 -8.97
CA GLU A 620 -14.53 24.82 -10.15
C GLU A 620 -13.78 24.47 -11.44
N GLY A 621 -14.51 24.24 -12.52
CA GLY A 621 -13.97 23.85 -13.83
C GLY A 621 -13.70 22.34 -13.98
N THR A 622 -13.95 21.56 -12.93
CA THR A 622 -13.95 20.10 -12.99
C THR A 622 -15.34 19.55 -13.36
N LYS A 623 -15.44 18.27 -13.69
CA LYS A 623 -16.71 17.62 -14.06
C LYS A 623 -16.89 16.31 -13.32
N GLY A 624 -18.10 16.08 -12.78
CA GLY A 624 -18.43 14.90 -12.02
C GLY A 624 -19.54 14.05 -12.63
N SER A 625 -19.33 12.73 -12.65
CA SER A 625 -20.38 11.75 -12.86
C SER A 625 -20.88 11.29 -11.50
N VAL A 626 -22.17 11.45 -11.22
CA VAL A 626 -22.77 11.15 -9.92
C VAL A 626 -23.80 10.04 -10.07
N LEU A 627 -23.62 8.98 -9.27
CA LEU A 627 -24.57 7.87 -9.15
C LEU A 627 -25.05 7.81 -7.69
N LEU A 628 -26.23 8.33 -7.42
CA LEU A 628 -26.85 8.26 -6.09
C LEU A 628 -27.52 6.90 -5.90
N PRO A 629 -27.13 6.09 -4.88
CA PRO A 629 -27.68 4.75 -4.71
C PRO A 629 -29.17 4.77 -4.34
N GLN A 630 -29.88 3.67 -4.67
CA GLN A 630 -31.24 3.45 -4.18
C GLN A 630 -31.26 3.28 -2.67
N VAL A 631 -32.26 3.83 -2.01
CA VAL A 631 -32.45 3.70 -0.54
C VAL A 631 -33.03 2.35 -0.14
N SER A 632 -33.82 1.76 -1.04
CA SER A 632 -34.49 0.47 -0.86
C SER A 632 -34.77 -0.15 -2.24
N ASP A 633 -35.58 -1.17 -2.34
CA ASP A 633 -36.05 -1.72 -3.63
C ASP A 633 -36.95 -0.77 -4.45
N ALA A 634 -37.24 0.41 -3.90
CA ALA A 634 -38.01 1.44 -4.60
C ALA A 634 -37.21 2.03 -5.76
N ARG A 635 -37.73 1.88 -6.99
CA ARG A 635 -37.07 2.39 -8.21
C ARG A 635 -37.31 3.87 -8.47
N VAL A 636 -38.21 4.49 -7.74
CA VAL A 636 -38.52 5.92 -7.85
C VAL A 636 -38.18 6.61 -6.55
N ALA A 637 -37.56 7.75 -6.62
CA ALA A 637 -37.23 8.59 -5.47
C ALA A 637 -37.53 10.06 -5.75
N ASN A 638 -37.87 10.79 -4.69
CA ASN A 638 -37.82 12.23 -4.66
C ASN A 638 -36.38 12.65 -4.34
N ILE A 639 -35.75 13.34 -5.26
CA ILE A 639 -34.36 13.81 -5.08
C ILE A 639 -34.36 15.33 -5.08
N THR A 640 -33.79 15.89 -4.04
CA THR A 640 -33.52 17.34 -3.98
C THR A 640 -32.03 17.57 -4.26
N ILE A 641 -31.72 18.44 -5.20
CA ILE A 641 -30.36 18.87 -5.53
C ILE A 641 -30.35 20.40 -5.53
N ASP A 642 -29.49 21.02 -4.73
CA ASP A 642 -29.32 22.47 -4.61
C ASP A 642 -30.66 23.21 -4.40
N GLY A 643 -31.51 22.61 -3.56
CA GLY A 643 -32.84 23.15 -3.23
C GLY A 643 -33.93 22.92 -4.28
N LYS A 644 -33.65 22.19 -5.36
CA LYS A 644 -34.66 21.83 -6.39
C LYS A 644 -35.03 20.36 -6.24
N ALA A 645 -36.31 20.09 -5.99
CA ALA A 645 -36.84 18.75 -5.87
C ALA A 645 -37.43 18.28 -7.20
N SER A 646 -37.23 17.01 -7.54
CA SER A 646 -37.84 16.31 -8.66
C SER A 646 -37.92 14.81 -8.38
N GLU A 647 -38.83 14.15 -9.06
CA GLU A 647 -38.95 12.70 -9.04
C GLU A 647 -38.02 12.08 -10.09
N TYR A 648 -37.26 11.07 -9.72
CA TYR A 648 -36.37 10.35 -10.60
C TYR A 648 -36.61 8.85 -10.55
N LYS A 649 -36.30 8.17 -11.67
CA LYS A 649 -36.35 6.72 -11.76
C LYS A 649 -34.90 6.19 -11.76
N ALA A 650 -34.66 5.16 -10.94
CA ALA A 650 -33.38 4.51 -10.90
C ALA A 650 -33.01 3.81 -12.21
N GLU A 651 -31.77 3.88 -12.59
CA GLU A 651 -31.18 3.24 -13.76
C GLU A 651 -30.08 2.26 -13.34
N ALA A 652 -29.87 1.21 -14.11
CA ALA A 652 -28.71 0.35 -13.95
C ALA A 652 -27.51 0.98 -14.67
N VAL A 653 -26.46 1.28 -13.91
CA VAL A 653 -25.21 1.80 -14.44
C VAL A 653 -24.12 0.80 -14.15
N ARG A 654 -23.61 0.14 -15.19
CA ARG A 654 -22.71 -1.01 -15.05
C ARG A 654 -23.36 -2.09 -14.15
N LYS A 655 -22.94 -2.20 -12.91
CA LYS A 655 -23.31 -3.23 -11.94
C LYS A 655 -24.06 -2.67 -10.73
N LEU A 656 -24.20 -1.35 -10.67
CA LEU A 656 -24.92 -0.62 -9.62
C LEU A 656 -26.26 -0.10 -10.16
N THR A 657 -27.23 0.08 -9.28
CA THR A 657 -28.51 0.70 -9.59
C THR A 657 -28.67 1.97 -8.78
N GLY A 658 -29.01 3.06 -9.44
CA GLY A 658 -29.13 4.36 -8.79
C GLY A 658 -29.63 5.47 -9.72
N TYR A 659 -29.49 6.71 -9.30
CA TYR A 659 -29.95 7.89 -10.00
C TYR A 659 -28.73 8.64 -10.54
N VAL A 660 -28.69 8.85 -11.87
CA VAL A 660 -27.51 9.35 -12.60
C VAL A 660 -27.61 10.84 -12.85
N PHE A 661 -26.53 11.57 -12.54
CA PHE A 661 -26.40 13.00 -12.78
C PHE A 661 -25.01 13.34 -13.31
N MET A 662 -24.91 14.50 -13.96
CA MET A 662 -23.65 15.14 -14.29
C MET A 662 -23.56 16.47 -13.56
N PHE A 663 -22.48 16.69 -12.82
CA PHE A 663 -22.23 17.92 -12.07
C PHE A 663 -21.03 18.66 -12.66
N GLU A 664 -21.12 19.97 -12.72
CA GLU A 664 -19.92 20.82 -12.84
C GLU A 664 -19.25 20.92 -11.46
N GLY A 665 -17.94 21.26 -11.42
CA GLY A 665 -17.25 21.50 -10.15
C GLY A 665 -17.90 22.63 -9.35
N GLY A 666 -17.83 22.52 -8.04
CA GLY A 666 -18.46 23.44 -7.10
C GLY A 666 -19.00 22.73 -5.88
N ALA A 667 -19.87 23.40 -5.13
CA ALA A 667 -20.53 22.84 -3.97
C ALA A 667 -21.98 22.42 -4.32
N HIS A 668 -22.29 21.16 -4.10
CA HIS A 668 -23.60 20.56 -4.32
C HIS A 668 -24.08 19.83 -3.08
N TYR A 669 -25.37 19.91 -2.80
CA TYR A 669 -26.00 19.19 -1.68
C TYR A 669 -27.38 18.69 -2.06
N GLY A 670 -27.82 17.64 -1.36
CA GLY A 670 -29.15 17.12 -1.63
C GLY A 670 -29.60 16.02 -0.69
N THR A 671 -30.82 15.51 -1.00
CA THR A 671 -31.44 14.38 -0.33
C THR A 671 -32.00 13.40 -1.35
N VAL A 672 -32.01 12.13 -0.98
CA VAL A 672 -32.70 11.06 -1.72
C VAL A 672 -33.73 10.46 -0.78
N GLU A 673 -35.02 10.44 -1.18
CA GLU A 673 -36.11 9.99 -0.34
C GLU A 673 -37.07 9.04 -1.11
N VAL A 674 -37.49 7.95 -0.47
CA VAL A 674 -38.51 7.09 -1.02
C VAL A 674 -39.88 7.79 -0.91
N PRO A 675 -40.68 7.92 -1.99
CA PRO A 675 -41.99 8.54 -1.92
C PRO A 675 -42.93 7.81 -0.94
N VAL A 676 -43.74 8.56 -0.22
CA VAL A 676 -44.75 7.99 0.68
C VAL A 676 -45.76 7.18 -0.13
N GLY A 677 -45.76 5.86 0.06
CA GLY A 677 -46.69 4.94 -0.63
C GLY A 677 -46.11 4.17 -1.83
N ALA A 678 -44.77 4.23 -2.01
CA ALA A 678 -44.04 3.40 -2.99
C ALA A 678 -43.73 2.00 -2.46
#